data_d47e84a57fa670bab728116cb70da626
#
_entry.id   d47e84a57fa670bab728116cb70da626
#
_cell.length_a   1.000
_cell.length_b   1.000
_cell.length_c   1.000
_cell.angle_alpha   90.00
_cell.angle_beta   90.00
_cell.angle_gamma   90.00
#
_symmetry.space_group_name_H-M   'P 1'
#
loop_
_entity.id
_entity.type
_entity.pdbx_description
1 polymer ?
#
loop_
_entity_poly.entity_id
_entity_poly.type
_entity_poly.pdbx_seq_one_letter_code
_entity_poly.pdbx_strand_id
1 'polypeptide(L)'
;MNWHELNQTDLLKTMNTSIGDGLSEKDVQKRLEKHGPNELQEGKKVSAFVIFLAQFKDFMVLILLAATIISAFLGEYIDAVAIVAIVLINGVLGFYQERRAEKSLQALKELSTPHVYARRNNEWVKIPSKHLVPGDIVKFSSGDRIGADIRLLETKSLEIEESALTGESIPAVKHASPLSRDHVSLGDLTNMAFMGTLVTRGSGVGVVIGTGMNTAMGQIAGMLDSAGNMETPLQRRLEQLGKILIVAALFLTVLVVVLGVVQGHDLYHMFLAGVSLAVAAIPEGLPAIVTVALSLGVQRMIKQKSIVRKLPAVETLGCASIICSDKTGTMTQNKMTVTHVWAEGKTWNISGTGYEPSGDFTLNGELVHVDKHPSLQKVLLYGALCNTSTIVEKDGEMRLDGDPTEGALLTAARKAGFTEQFIEAGFRVVEEFPFDSERKMMSVVVETNQKERYVIAKGAPDVLMNRSSHMMHGGRTASFSKAHRQETEAAIQGLARQALRTIAIAYKKVSLTEKITSVQEAETGLTFIGLEGMIDPPRPEVRRAIKECRDAGIKTVMITGDHVETAKAIAKDLSLLPKQGKVLDGKALDQLSDKELEQTAEDVYVFARVSPEHKLRIVKAYQKNGHIVAMTGDGVNDAPAIKQADIGISMGITGTDVAKEASSLILLDDNFATIKSAIKEGRNIYENIRKFVRYLLASNVGEILVMLFAMLLALPLPLVPIQILWVNLVTDGLPAMALGMDKPEGDVMKRKPRNMKEGIFARGLGWKVISRGFLIGIATLLAFMFVYHRDPNNLQYAQTVAFSTLVLAQLIHVFDCRSERSIFERNPFGNMYLIGAVVSSLLLMLVVIYYPPLQPIFKTVAVAPVDWLLIIGMSALPTFLLAGSLLTRKK
;
A
#
# COMPACT_ATOMS: atom_id res chain seq x y z
N MET A 1 -15.06 -23.10 31.74
CA MET A 1 -14.70 -22.33 32.94
C MET A 1 -15.28 -20.94 32.76
N ASN A 2 -16.04 -20.45 33.71
CA ASN A 2 -16.72 -19.14 33.58
C ASN A 2 -15.79 -18.02 34.01
N TRP A 3 -14.95 -17.52 33.07
CA TRP A 3 -13.95 -16.51 33.36
C TRP A 3 -14.53 -15.18 33.87
N HIS A 4 -15.76 -14.86 33.50
CA HIS A 4 -16.45 -13.63 33.89
C HIS A 4 -16.85 -13.58 35.36
N GLU A 5 -16.97 -14.74 36.03
CA GLU A 5 -17.33 -14.85 37.41
C GLU A 5 -16.14 -14.70 38.38
N LEU A 6 -14.93 -14.97 37.90
CA LEU A 6 -13.72 -14.98 38.72
C LEU A 6 -13.32 -13.57 39.17
N ASN A 7 -12.94 -13.43 40.43
CA ASN A 7 -12.31 -12.24 40.91
C ASN A 7 -10.85 -12.17 40.38
N GLN A 8 -10.24 -10.98 40.44
CA GLN A 8 -8.93 -10.72 39.88
C GLN A 8 -7.84 -11.63 40.44
N THR A 9 -7.87 -11.91 41.73
CA THR A 9 -6.85 -12.72 42.41
C THR A 9 -6.93 -14.19 41.99
N ASP A 10 -8.11 -14.77 41.91
CA ASP A 10 -8.33 -16.15 41.48
C ASP A 10 -8.07 -16.35 40.01
N LEU A 11 -8.44 -15.35 39.18
CA LEU A 11 -8.14 -15.33 37.76
C LEU A 11 -6.63 -15.38 37.48
N LEU A 12 -5.85 -14.51 38.12
CA LEU A 12 -4.38 -14.46 37.97
C LEU A 12 -3.70 -15.73 38.47
N LYS A 13 -4.17 -16.32 39.59
CA LYS A 13 -3.69 -17.61 40.07
C LYS A 13 -4.01 -18.73 39.08
N THR A 14 -5.21 -18.78 38.54
CA THR A 14 -5.63 -19.80 37.57
C THR A 14 -4.82 -19.72 36.28
N MET A 15 -4.52 -18.50 35.83
CA MET A 15 -3.71 -18.24 34.65
C MET A 15 -2.19 -18.31 34.92
N ASN A 16 -1.80 -18.47 36.17
CA ASN A 16 -0.41 -18.50 36.60
C ASN A 16 0.42 -17.36 36.03
N THR A 17 -0.05 -16.14 36.28
CA THR A 17 0.53 -14.88 35.78
C THR A 17 0.42 -13.76 36.82
N SER A 18 1.17 -12.71 36.68
CA SER A 18 1.20 -11.53 37.56
C SER A 18 1.01 -10.23 36.76
N ILE A 19 0.26 -9.27 37.28
CA ILE A 19 0.12 -7.96 36.62
C ILE A 19 1.46 -7.23 36.60
N GLY A 20 2.30 -7.39 37.63
CA GLY A 20 3.57 -6.71 37.78
C GLY A 20 4.64 -7.24 36.83
N ASP A 21 4.79 -8.54 36.72
CA ASP A 21 5.91 -9.17 36.00
C ASP A 21 5.50 -9.69 34.61
N GLY A 22 4.22 -10.04 34.43
CA GLY A 22 3.73 -10.74 33.23
C GLY A 22 4.24 -12.20 33.18
N LEU A 23 4.32 -12.76 31.97
CA LEU A 23 4.88 -14.09 31.73
C LEU A 23 6.38 -14.03 31.46
N SER A 24 7.12 -15.09 31.91
CA SER A 24 8.50 -15.27 31.46
C SER A 24 8.55 -15.80 30.01
N GLU A 25 9.67 -15.54 29.32
CA GLU A 25 9.86 -16.02 27.93
C GLU A 25 9.77 -17.55 27.83
N LYS A 26 10.26 -18.28 28.86
CA LYS A 26 10.13 -19.75 28.95
C LYS A 26 8.69 -20.21 29.04
N ASP A 27 7.86 -19.50 29.80
CA ASP A 27 6.44 -19.84 29.94
C ASP A 27 5.65 -19.50 28.67
N VAL A 28 6.00 -18.40 28.02
CA VAL A 28 5.44 -18.03 26.70
C VAL A 28 5.71 -19.14 25.69
N GLN A 29 6.96 -19.62 25.60
CA GLN A 29 7.33 -20.66 24.64
C GLN A 29 6.57 -21.98 24.90
N LYS A 30 6.49 -22.41 26.17
CA LYS A 30 5.73 -23.60 26.56
C LYS A 30 4.23 -23.48 26.23
N ARG A 31 3.65 -22.27 26.43
CA ARG A 31 2.23 -22.03 26.13
C ARG A 31 1.99 -21.96 24.64
N LEU A 32 2.92 -21.38 23.89
CA LEU A 32 2.86 -21.33 22.42
C LEU A 32 2.93 -22.74 21.80
N GLU A 33 3.78 -23.63 22.34
CA GLU A 33 3.86 -25.04 21.93
C GLU A 33 2.57 -25.80 22.25
N LYS A 34 1.94 -25.49 23.38
CA LYS A 34 0.71 -26.17 23.85
C LYS A 34 -0.54 -25.69 23.14
N HIS A 35 -0.69 -24.39 22.91
CA HIS A 35 -1.92 -23.78 22.39
C HIS A 35 -1.83 -23.41 20.90
N GLY A 36 -0.61 -23.42 20.31
CA GLY A 36 -0.36 -22.95 18.98
C GLY A 36 -0.36 -21.42 18.85
N PRO A 37 -0.08 -20.89 17.65
CA PRO A 37 -0.17 -19.45 17.38
C PRO A 37 -1.60 -18.94 17.48
N ASN A 38 -1.76 -17.70 17.90
CA ASN A 38 -3.06 -17.04 17.98
C ASN A 38 -3.53 -16.60 16.58
N GLU A 39 -3.94 -17.56 15.78
CA GLU A 39 -4.44 -17.37 14.41
C GLU A 39 -5.75 -18.16 14.26
N LEU A 40 -6.69 -17.59 13.53
CA LEU A 40 -7.87 -18.32 13.08
C LEU A 40 -7.41 -19.28 11.98
N GLN A 41 -7.76 -20.56 12.09
CA GLN A 41 -7.47 -21.52 11.03
C GLN A 41 -8.23 -21.09 9.79
N GLU A 42 -7.53 -20.54 8.80
CA GLU A 42 -8.05 -20.43 7.45
C GLU A 42 -8.26 -21.88 6.94
N GLY A 43 -9.34 -22.11 6.20
CA GLY A 43 -9.77 -23.42 5.72
C GLY A 43 -8.62 -24.33 5.26
N LYS A 44 -8.78 -25.63 5.34
CA LYS A 44 -7.73 -26.63 5.12
C LYS A 44 -6.81 -26.23 3.98
N LYS A 45 -5.52 -26.02 4.29
CA LYS A 45 -4.50 -25.79 3.26
C LYS A 45 -4.67 -26.84 2.19
N VAL A 46 -5.00 -26.42 0.96
CA VAL A 46 -5.17 -27.33 -0.15
C VAL A 46 -3.86 -28.09 -0.32
N SER A 47 -3.92 -29.40 -0.24
CA SER A 47 -2.72 -30.25 -0.37
C SER A 47 -2.06 -29.97 -1.74
N ALA A 48 -0.73 -29.92 -1.78
CA ALA A 48 0.02 -29.76 -3.02
C ALA A 48 -0.41 -30.78 -4.10
N PHE A 49 -0.81 -31.98 -3.70
CA PHE A 49 -1.33 -33.00 -4.60
C PHE A 49 -2.70 -32.64 -5.18
N VAL A 50 -3.57 -31.99 -4.41
CA VAL A 50 -4.89 -31.52 -4.88
C VAL A 50 -4.73 -30.37 -5.87
N ILE A 51 -3.80 -29.43 -5.63
CA ILE A 51 -3.47 -28.35 -6.58
C ILE A 51 -2.94 -28.94 -7.89
N PHE A 52 -2.07 -29.95 -7.80
CA PHE A 52 -1.55 -30.63 -8.98
C PHE A 52 -2.68 -31.34 -9.75
N LEU A 53 -3.55 -32.08 -9.07
CA LEU A 53 -4.70 -32.75 -9.72
C LEU A 53 -5.72 -31.76 -10.30
N ALA A 54 -5.85 -30.59 -9.71
CA ALA A 54 -6.75 -29.56 -10.23
C ALA A 54 -6.33 -29.06 -11.62
N GLN A 55 -5.03 -29.12 -11.96
CA GLN A 55 -4.53 -28.77 -13.30
C GLN A 55 -5.11 -29.68 -14.38
N PHE A 56 -5.49 -30.92 -14.06
CA PHE A 56 -6.07 -31.87 -15.01
C PHE A 56 -7.59 -31.74 -15.19
N LYS A 57 -8.23 -30.84 -14.47
CA LYS A 57 -9.66 -30.52 -14.65
C LYS A 57 -9.92 -29.43 -15.68
N ASP A 58 -8.85 -28.81 -16.19
CA ASP A 58 -8.98 -27.81 -17.25
C ASP A 58 -9.61 -28.43 -18.52
N PHE A 59 -10.48 -27.66 -19.16
CA PHE A 59 -11.21 -28.08 -20.35
C PHE A 59 -10.29 -28.51 -21.50
N MET A 60 -9.15 -27.84 -21.66
CA MET A 60 -8.15 -28.16 -22.68
C MET A 60 -7.46 -29.45 -22.40
N VAL A 61 -7.10 -29.70 -21.14
CA VAL A 61 -6.51 -30.99 -20.74
C VAL A 61 -7.46 -32.13 -21.00
N LEU A 62 -8.76 -31.93 -20.79
CA LEU A 62 -9.79 -32.93 -21.11
C LEU A 62 -9.87 -33.21 -22.63
N ILE A 63 -9.77 -32.21 -23.50
CA ILE A 63 -9.70 -32.37 -24.96
C ILE A 63 -8.46 -33.16 -25.35
N LEU A 64 -7.28 -32.80 -24.77
CA LEU A 64 -6.02 -33.52 -25.04
C LEU A 64 -6.06 -34.98 -24.57
N LEU A 65 -6.68 -35.26 -23.43
CA LEU A 65 -6.88 -36.62 -22.95
C LEU A 65 -7.82 -37.38 -23.87
N ALA A 66 -8.89 -36.77 -24.36
CA ALA A 66 -9.77 -37.38 -25.36
C ALA A 66 -9.02 -37.65 -26.67
N ALA A 67 -8.21 -36.72 -27.17
CA ALA A 67 -7.35 -36.90 -28.32
C ALA A 67 -6.33 -38.04 -28.10
N THR A 68 -5.75 -38.14 -26.89
CA THR A 68 -4.86 -39.26 -26.53
C THR A 68 -5.55 -40.62 -26.64
N ILE A 69 -6.76 -40.74 -26.13
CA ILE A 69 -7.54 -41.97 -26.18
C ILE A 69 -7.86 -42.35 -27.64
N ILE A 70 -8.28 -41.39 -28.45
CA ILE A 70 -8.58 -41.60 -29.87
C ILE A 70 -7.32 -42.02 -30.64
N SER A 71 -6.18 -41.34 -30.44
CA SER A 71 -4.91 -41.69 -31.09
C SER A 71 -4.44 -43.09 -30.70
N ALA A 72 -4.53 -43.44 -29.41
CA ALA A 72 -4.17 -44.77 -28.94
C ALA A 72 -5.08 -45.87 -29.54
N PHE A 73 -6.40 -45.59 -29.65
CA PHE A 73 -7.35 -46.54 -30.24
C PHE A 73 -7.12 -46.76 -31.73
N LEU A 74 -6.61 -45.73 -32.41
CA LEU A 74 -6.28 -45.81 -33.84
C LEU A 74 -4.89 -46.42 -34.14
N GLY A 75 -4.11 -46.75 -33.10
CA GLY A 75 -2.80 -47.34 -33.20
C GLY A 75 -1.62 -46.36 -33.28
N GLU A 76 -1.88 -45.07 -33.20
CA GLU A 76 -0.89 -43.99 -33.22
C GLU A 76 -0.30 -43.78 -31.80
N TYR A 77 0.41 -44.81 -31.29
CA TYR A 77 0.92 -44.80 -29.90
C TYR A 77 1.95 -43.70 -29.63
N ILE A 78 2.75 -43.31 -30.64
CA ILE A 78 3.76 -42.26 -30.48
C ILE A 78 3.09 -40.91 -30.21
N ASP A 79 2.05 -40.59 -30.96
CA ASP A 79 1.29 -39.34 -30.77
C ASP A 79 0.55 -39.35 -29.42
N ALA A 80 -0.05 -40.45 -29.03
CA ALA A 80 -0.68 -40.61 -27.73
C ALA A 80 0.30 -40.39 -26.57
N VAL A 81 1.47 -41.01 -26.61
CA VAL A 81 2.53 -40.82 -25.59
C VAL A 81 3.03 -39.38 -25.56
N ALA A 82 3.20 -38.77 -26.73
CA ALA A 82 3.63 -37.39 -26.85
C ALA A 82 2.61 -36.43 -26.19
N ILE A 83 1.32 -36.60 -26.47
CA ILE A 83 0.26 -35.78 -25.88
C ILE A 83 0.22 -35.97 -24.35
N VAL A 84 0.32 -37.19 -23.84
CA VAL A 84 0.39 -37.45 -22.38
C VAL A 84 1.58 -36.78 -21.74
N ALA A 85 2.77 -36.87 -22.36
CA ALA A 85 3.97 -36.22 -21.85
C ALA A 85 3.77 -34.72 -21.71
N ILE A 86 3.13 -34.10 -22.69
CA ILE A 86 2.84 -32.65 -22.65
C ILE A 86 1.81 -32.28 -21.59
N VAL A 87 0.73 -33.07 -21.48
CA VAL A 87 -0.26 -32.88 -20.42
C VAL A 87 0.38 -32.93 -19.03
N LEU A 88 1.32 -33.85 -18.82
CA LEU A 88 2.09 -33.97 -17.59
C LEU A 88 3.01 -32.75 -17.39
N ILE A 89 3.73 -32.32 -18.42
CA ILE A 89 4.60 -31.14 -18.36
C ILE A 89 3.77 -29.87 -18.04
N ASN A 90 2.61 -29.73 -18.72
CA ASN A 90 1.69 -28.61 -18.45
C ASN A 90 1.18 -28.66 -17.01
N GLY A 91 0.76 -29.81 -16.53
CA GLY A 91 0.33 -29.98 -15.14
C GLY A 91 1.41 -29.61 -14.10
N VAL A 92 2.68 -30.00 -14.36
CA VAL A 92 3.82 -29.64 -13.49
C VAL A 92 4.11 -28.13 -13.53
N LEU A 93 4.11 -27.52 -14.71
CA LEU A 93 4.35 -26.10 -14.87
C LEU A 93 3.22 -25.26 -14.27
N GLY A 94 1.96 -25.61 -14.52
CA GLY A 94 0.79 -24.97 -13.92
C GLY A 94 0.82 -25.07 -12.39
N PHE A 95 1.12 -26.24 -11.85
CA PHE A 95 1.31 -26.43 -10.42
C PHE A 95 2.42 -25.54 -9.84
N TYR A 96 3.57 -25.47 -10.50
CA TYR A 96 4.69 -24.62 -10.04
C TYR A 96 4.32 -23.13 -10.05
N GLN A 97 3.66 -22.67 -11.11
CA GLN A 97 3.20 -21.28 -11.24
C GLN A 97 2.18 -20.92 -10.16
N GLU A 98 1.16 -21.77 -9.94
CA GLU A 98 0.10 -21.58 -8.95
C GLU A 98 0.66 -21.57 -7.52
N ARG A 99 1.54 -22.52 -7.20
CA ARG A 99 2.21 -22.59 -5.90
C ARG A 99 3.11 -21.37 -5.63
N ARG A 100 3.76 -20.84 -6.66
CA ARG A 100 4.58 -19.63 -6.54
C ARG A 100 3.71 -18.40 -6.28
N ALA A 101 2.57 -18.29 -6.96
CA ALA A 101 1.58 -17.23 -6.77
C ALA A 101 0.99 -17.29 -5.36
N GLU A 102 0.56 -18.47 -4.89
CA GLU A 102 0.02 -18.69 -3.54
C GLU A 102 1.02 -18.32 -2.45
N LYS A 103 2.28 -18.77 -2.57
CA LYS A 103 3.34 -18.42 -1.61
C LYS A 103 3.61 -16.92 -1.55
N SER A 104 3.54 -16.22 -2.68
CA SER A 104 3.69 -14.76 -2.72
C SER A 104 2.53 -14.04 -2.04
N LEU A 105 1.29 -14.53 -2.19
CA LEU A 105 0.11 -14.01 -1.51
C LEU A 105 0.16 -14.25 0.00
N GLN A 106 0.61 -15.41 0.44
CA GLN A 106 0.76 -15.73 1.86
C GLN A 106 1.77 -14.81 2.54
N ALA A 107 2.92 -14.55 1.91
CA ALA A 107 3.91 -13.62 2.44
C ALA A 107 3.36 -12.19 2.62
N LEU A 108 2.39 -11.77 1.79
CA LEU A 108 1.72 -10.48 1.91
C LEU A 108 0.78 -10.42 3.13
N LYS A 109 0.06 -11.49 3.41
CA LYS A 109 -0.83 -11.58 4.58
C LYS A 109 -0.04 -11.46 5.89
N GLU A 110 1.13 -12.06 5.98
CA GLU A 110 1.99 -12.02 7.16
C GLU A 110 2.46 -10.60 7.52
N LEU A 111 2.65 -9.71 6.54
CA LEU A 111 3.06 -8.32 6.75
C LEU A 111 1.95 -7.43 7.33
N SER A 112 0.70 -7.88 7.33
CA SER A 112 -0.48 -7.14 7.77
C SER A 112 -0.97 -7.54 9.17
N THR A 113 -0.19 -8.27 9.94
CA THR A 113 -0.59 -8.77 11.26
C THR A 113 -0.68 -7.62 12.28
N PRO A 114 -1.80 -7.47 13.03
CA PRO A 114 -1.92 -6.48 14.11
C PRO A 114 -0.86 -6.68 15.20
N HIS A 115 -0.49 -5.60 15.87
CA HIS A 115 0.45 -5.63 16.99
C HIS A 115 -0.25 -5.24 18.28
N VAL A 116 0.14 -5.85 19.38
CA VAL A 116 -0.40 -5.60 20.73
C VAL A 116 0.74 -5.37 21.72
N TYR A 117 0.45 -4.63 22.79
CA TYR A 117 1.39 -4.49 23.91
C TYR A 117 1.12 -5.56 24.95
N ALA A 118 2.07 -6.46 25.14
CA ALA A 118 2.05 -7.48 26.19
C ALA A 118 3.12 -7.22 27.24
N ARG A 119 2.82 -7.51 28.50
CA ARG A 119 3.79 -7.41 29.60
C ARG A 119 4.51 -8.75 29.76
N ARG A 120 5.81 -8.75 29.52
CA ARG A 120 6.68 -9.92 29.64
C ARG A 120 7.99 -9.54 30.32
N ASN A 121 8.47 -10.36 31.22
CA ASN A 121 9.70 -10.10 32.01
C ASN A 121 9.70 -8.68 32.64
N ASN A 122 8.56 -8.24 33.17
CA ASN A 122 8.36 -6.91 33.80
C ASN A 122 8.42 -5.70 32.86
N GLU A 123 8.47 -5.92 31.54
CA GLU A 123 8.48 -4.84 30.53
C GLU A 123 7.28 -4.93 29.59
N TRP A 124 6.82 -3.75 29.09
CA TRP A 124 5.81 -3.67 28.05
C TRP A 124 6.47 -3.80 26.68
N VAL A 125 6.23 -4.93 26.02
CA VAL A 125 6.81 -5.22 24.70
C VAL A 125 5.70 -5.20 23.64
N LYS A 126 5.96 -4.56 22.50
CA LYS A 126 5.07 -4.58 21.34
C LYS A 126 5.34 -5.86 20.54
N ILE A 127 4.36 -6.75 20.47
CA ILE A 127 4.47 -8.05 19.78
C ILE A 127 3.38 -8.19 18.72
N PRO A 128 3.61 -8.99 17.66
CA PRO A 128 2.54 -9.41 16.75
C PRO A 128 1.45 -10.17 17.52
N SER A 129 0.17 -9.89 17.25
CA SER A 129 -0.96 -10.52 17.95
C SER A 129 -0.95 -12.05 17.86
N LYS A 130 -0.39 -12.61 16.79
CA LYS A 130 -0.22 -14.06 16.59
C LYS A 130 0.66 -14.76 17.65
N HIS A 131 1.48 -14.00 18.36
CA HIS A 131 2.35 -14.50 19.42
C HIS A 131 1.74 -14.35 20.82
N LEU A 132 0.48 -13.91 20.92
CA LEU A 132 -0.24 -13.92 22.20
C LEU A 132 -0.52 -15.34 22.65
N VAL A 133 -0.37 -15.55 23.96
CA VAL A 133 -0.68 -16.84 24.61
C VAL A 133 -1.61 -16.61 25.79
N PRO A 134 -2.47 -17.60 26.16
CA PRO A 134 -3.28 -17.49 27.36
C PRO A 134 -2.42 -17.19 28.59
N GLY A 135 -2.81 -16.16 29.36
CA GLY A 135 -2.06 -15.66 30.53
C GLY A 135 -1.19 -14.43 30.25
N ASP A 136 -1.01 -13.99 28.99
CA ASP A 136 -0.36 -12.70 28.70
C ASP A 136 -1.20 -11.55 29.29
N ILE A 137 -0.54 -10.59 29.95
CA ILE A 137 -1.15 -9.33 30.36
C ILE A 137 -1.00 -8.35 29.21
N VAL A 138 -2.09 -7.80 28.72
CA VAL A 138 -2.12 -6.91 27.57
C VAL A 138 -2.73 -5.57 27.94
N LYS A 139 -2.24 -4.49 27.29
CA LYS A 139 -2.84 -3.15 27.35
C LYS A 139 -3.28 -2.70 25.96
N PHE A 140 -4.38 -1.98 25.93
CA PHE A 140 -4.96 -1.44 24.69
C PHE A 140 -5.69 -0.13 24.98
N SER A 141 -5.87 0.68 23.94
CA SER A 141 -6.44 2.02 23.96
C SER A 141 -7.35 2.27 22.77
N SER A 142 -8.04 3.41 22.77
CA SER A 142 -8.92 3.81 21.67
C SER A 142 -8.21 3.70 20.32
N GLY A 143 -8.87 3.02 19.37
CA GLY A 143 -8.36 2.73 18.04
C GLY A 143 -7.63 1.39 17.91
N ASP A 144 -7.34 0.70 19.01
CA ASP A 144 -6.73 -0.63 18.98
C ASP A 144 -7.79 -1.71 18.75
N ARG A 145 -7.38 -2.78 18.08
CA ARG A 145 -8.18 -3.99 17.93
C ARG A 145 -7.78 -5.02 18.99
N ILE A 146 -8.76 -5.63 19.59
CA ILE A 146 -8.53 -6.70 20.58
C ILE A 146 -7.98 -7.93 19.85
N GLY A 147 -6.76 -8.35 20.25
CA GLY A 147 -6.01 -9.40 19.56
C GLY A 147 -6.34 -10.82 19.98
N ALA A 148 -7.03 -11.02 21.11
CA ALA A 148 -7.40 -12.31 21.69
C ALA A 148 -8.61 -12.15 22.60
N ASP A 149 -9.20 -13.21 23.13
CA ASP A 149 -10.24 -13.06 24.16
C ASP A 149 -9.58 -12.73 25.51
N ILE A 150 -10.02 -11.64 26.12
CA ILE A 150 -9.38 -11.01 27.27
C ILE A 150 -10.38 -10.83 28.40
N ARG A 151 -9.99 -11.19 29.63
CA ARG A 151 -10.69 -10.81 30.86
C ARG A 151 -10.08 -9.51 31.39
N LEU A 152 -10.92 -8.47 31.53
CA LEU A 152 -10.49 -7.13 31.91
C LEU A 152 -10.07 -7.09 33.40
N LEU A 153 -8.94 -6.44 33.68
CA LEU A 153 -8.39 -6.22 35.02
C LEU A 153 -8.53 -4.77 35.44
N GLU A 154 -8.29 -3.84 34.52
CA GLU A 154 -8.43 -2.39 34.71
C GLU A 154 -9.09 -1.75 33.50
N THR A 155 -9.96 -0.76 33.73
CA THR A 155 -10.64 -0.03 32.66
C THR A 155 -10.69 1.47 33.00
N LYS A 156 -10.45 2.34 31.98
CA LYS A 156 -10.61 3.80 32.08
C LYS A 156 -11.55 4.26 30.97
N SER A 157 -12.83 4.47 31.32
CA SER A 157 -13.87 4.87 30.35
C SER A 157 -13.86 4.05 29.07
N LEU A 158 -13.75 2.72 29.22
CA LEU A 158 -13.56 1.79 28.11
C LEU A 158 -14.89 1.47 27.43
N GLU A 159 -14.96 1.70 26.14
CA GLU A 159 -16.06 1.33 25.24
C GLU A 159 -15.52 0.49 24.08
N ILE A 160 -16.17 -0.63 23.80
CA ILE A 160 -15.75 -1.58 22.75
C ILE A 160 -16.91 -1.83 21.79
N GLU A 161 -16.66 -1.68 20.50
CA GLU A 161 -17.59 -2.05 19.44
C GLU A 161 -17.53 -3.56 19.20
N GLU A 162 -18.63 -4.24 19.48
CA GLU A 162 -18.76 -5.70 19.40
C GLU A 162 -19.76 -6.15 18.32
N SER A 163 -20.11 -5.28 17.39
CA SER A 163 -21.11 -5.52 16.34
C SER A 163 -20.83 -6.76 15.49
N ALA A 164 -19.57 -7.13 15.30
CA ALA A 164 -19.17 -8.34 14.59
C ALA A 164 -19.56 -9.65 15.31
N LEU A 165 -19.76 -9.58 16.63
CA LEU A 165 -20.12 -10.74 17.47
C LEU A 165 -21.57 -10.70 17.94
N THR A 166 -22.07 -9.53 18.27
CA THR A 166 -23.41 -9.34 18.89
C THR A 166 -24.46 -8.88 17.90
N GLY A 167 -24.06 -8.30 16.75
CA GLY A 167 -24.95 -7.64 15.80
C GLY A 167 -25.41 -6.24 16.22
N GLU A 168 -25.05 -5.76 17.43
CA GLU A 168 -25.42 -4.45 17.93
C GLU A 168 -24.37 -3.40 17.54
N SER A 169 -24.82 -2.29 16.96
CA SER A 169 -23.96 -1.21 16.48
C SER A 169 -23.53 -0.20 17.56
N ILE A 170 -24.11 -0.28 18.76
CA ILE A 170 -23.78 0.62 19.87
C ILE A 170 -22.60 0.03 20.64
N PRO A 171 -21.51 0.79 20.87
CA PRO A 171 -20.38 0.31 21.66
C PRO A 171 -20.77 -0.09 23.08
N ALA A 172 -20.30 -1.23 23.53
CA ALA A 172 -20.54 -1.74 24.87
C ALA A 172 -19.61 -1.09 25.89
N VAL A 173 -20.16 -0.53 26.97
CA VAL A 173 -19.37 0.00 28.09
C VAL A 173 -18.80 -1.16 28.90
N LYS A 174 -17.50 -1.15 29.17
CA LYS A 174 -16.77 -2.25 29.81
C LYS A 174 -16.28 -1.89 31.22
N HIS A 175 -16.36 -2.89 32.12
CA HIS A 175 -15.95 -2.78 33.52
C HIS A 175 -15.07 -3.96 33.94
N ALA A 176 -14.23 -3.81 34.95
CA ALA A 176 -13.37 -4.88 35.43
C ALA A 176 -14.02 -5.79 36.49
N SER A 177 -15.17 -5.40 37.04
CA SER A 177 -15.86 -6.11 38.13
C SER A 177 -16.32 -7.51 37.72
N PRO A 178 -16.26 -8.51 38.60
CA PRO A 178 -16.84 -9.84 38.33
C PRO A 178 -18.34 -9.78 38.09
N LEU A 179 -18.86 -10.66 37.22
CA LEU A 179 -20.28 -10.78 36.92
C LEU A 179 -20.81 -12.06 37.59
N SER A 180 -21.82 -11.92 38.44
CA SER A 180 -22.45 -13.03 39.15
C SER A 180 -23.77 -13.43 38.48
N ARG A 181 -23.76 -13.90 37.25
CA ARG A 181 -24.96 -14.36 36.54
C ARG A 181 -24.70 -15.67 35.80
N ASP A 182 -25.48 -16.67 36.04
CA ASP A 182 -25.55 -17.88 35.22
C ASP A 182 -26.21 -17.58 33.87
N HIS A 183 -25.66 -18.10 32.78
CA HIS A 183 -26.14 -17.94 31.41
C HIS A 183 -26.19 -16.48 30.90
N VAL A 184 -25.04 -15.84 30.81
CA VAL A 184 -24.87 -14.49 30.22
C VAL A 184 -24.61 -14.61 28.71
N SER A 185 -25.33 -13.83 27.90
CA SER A 185 -25.07 -13.75 26.46
C SER A 185 -23.74 -13.06 26.21
N LEU A 186 -23.12 -13.28 25.04
CA LEU A 186 -21.81 -12.65 24.69
C LEU A 186 -21.87 -11.12 24.81
N GLY A 187 -22.97 -10.48 24.43
CA GLY A 187 -23.16 -9.03 24.52
C GLY A 187 -23.27 -8.48 25.95
N ASP A 188 -23.65 -9.31 26.90
CA ASP A 188 -23.82 -8.93 28.32
C ASP A 188 -22.52 -9.11 29.13
N LEU A 189 -21.46 -9.67 28.55
CA LEU A 189 -20.16 -9.88 29.20
C LEU A 189 -19.35 -8.57 29.24
N THR A 190 -19.78 -7.65 30.09
CA THR A 190 -19.18 -6.31 30.22
C THR A 190 -17.79 -6.29 30.80
N ASN A 191 -17.29 -7.40 31.37
CA ASN A 191 -15.97 -7.52 31.93
C ASN A 191 -14.99 -8.34 31.04
N MET A 192 -15.41 -8.60 29.80
CA MET A 192 -14.60 -9.29 28.80
C MET A 192 -14.48 -8.45 27.52
N ALA A 193 -13.37 -8.64 26.81
CA ALA A 193 -13.13 -8.10 25.49
C ALA A 193 -12.77 -9.25 24.54
N PHE A 194 -13.34 -9.28 23.36
CA PHE A 194 -13.28 -10.42 22.45
C PHE A 194 -12.37 -10.15 21.25
N MET A 195 -11.70 -11.19 20.78
CA MET A 195 -10.87 -11.12 19.58
C MET A 195 -11.63 -10.53 18.40
N GLY A 196 -11.00 -9.59 17.71
CA GLY A 196 -11.56 -8.97 16.51
C GLY A 196 -12.44 -7.75 16.76
N THR A 197 -12.81 -7.44 18.02
CA THR A 197 -13.57 -6.25 18.40
C THR A 197 -12.70 -5.01 18.50
N LEU A 198 -13.30 -3.84 18.57
CA LEU A 198 -12.65 -2.56 18.41
C LEU A 198 -12.82 -1.68 19.64
N VAL A 199 -11.73 -1.12 20.16
CA VAL A 199 -11.78 -0.10 21.22
C VAL A 199 -12.17 1.25 20.63
N THR A 200 -13.37 1.73 20.88
CA THR A 200 -13.86 3.02 20.38
C THR A 200 -13.48 4.18 21.30
N ARG A 201 -13.39 3.91 22.61
CA ARG A 201 -13.06 4.94 23.61
C ARG A 201 -12.35 4.35 24.82
N GLY A 202 -11.48 5.17 25.44
CA GLY A 202 -10.81 4.84 26.70
C GLY A 202 -9.63 3.89 26.54
N SER A 203 -9.27 3.21 27.61
CA SER A 203 -8.17 2.26 27.66
C SER A 203 -8.42 1.15 28.67
N GLY A 204 -7.74 0.01 28.51
CA GLY A 204 -7.87 -1.13 29.41
C GLY A 204 -6.60 -1.96 29.52
N VAL A 205 -6.52 -2.70 30.62
CA VAL A 205 -5.54 -3.76 30.86
C VAL A 205 -6.30 -5.03 31.17
N GLY A 206 -5.88 -6.16 30.61
CA GLY A 206 -6.51 -7.43 30.86
C GLY A 206 -5.59 -8.64 30.65
N VAL A 207 -6.08 -9.83 31.02
CA VAL A 207 -5.36 -11.09 30.82
C VAL A 207 -5.99 -11.87 29.68
N VAL A 208 -5.17 -12.38 28.79
CA VAL A 208 -5.57 -13.26 27.69
C VAL A 208 -6.06 -14.60 28.25
N ILE A 209 -7.28 -14.98 27.92
CA ILE A 209 -7.92 -16.23 28.37
C ILE A 209 -8.14 -17.24 27.25
N GLY A 210 -8.28 -16.75 26.00
CA GLY A 210 -8.48 -17.59 24.81
C GLY A 210 -7.74 -17.04 23.61
N THR A 211 -7.19 -17.93 22.78
CA THR A 211 -6.42 -17.62 21.57
C THR A 211 -6.87 -18.47 20.38
N GLY A 212 -6.72 -17.98 19.17
CA GLY A 212 -7.00 -18.68 17.92
C GLY A 212 -8.44 -19.23 17.83
N MET A 213 -8.57 -20.50 17.48
CA MET A 213 -9.89 -21.16 17.35
C MET A 213 -10.64 -21.32 18.68
N ASN A 214 -10.00 -21.11 19.83
CA ASN A 214 -10.64 -21.13 21.14
C ASN A 214 -11.21 -19.78 21.56
N THR A 215 -11.16 -18.76 20.72
CA THR A 215 -11.83 -17.47 20.93
C THR A 215 -13.28 -17.52 20.47
N ALA A 216 -14.11 -16.57 20.92
CA ALA A 216 -15.48 -16.42 20.45
C ALA A 216 -15.55 -16.27 18.92
N MET A 217 -14.65 -15.45 18.35
CA MET A 217 -14.51 -15.28 16.89
C MET A 217 -14.05 -16.58 16.21
N GLY A 218 -13.15 -17.35 16.83
CA GLY A 218 -12.68 -18.62 16.31
C GLY A 218 -13.78 -19.67 16.18
N GLN A 219 -14.70 -19.71 17.15
CA GLN A 219 -15.86 -20.61 17.10
C GLN A 219 -16.83 -20.23 15.96
N ILE A 220 -17.03 -18.93 15.71
CA ILE A 220 -17.84 -18.44 14.58
C ILE A 220 -17.15 -18.73 13.25
N ALA A 221 -15.84 -18.50 13.15
CA ALA A 221 -15.06 -18.75 11.94
C ALA A 221 -15.11 -20.22 11.51
N GLY A 222 -15.11 -21.15 12.48
CA GLY A 222 -15.28 -22.59 12.21
C GLY A 222 -16.62 -22.96 11.57
N MET A 223 -17.65 -22.10 11.68
CA MET A 223 -18.97 -22.27 11.07
C MET A 223 -19.06 -21.62 9.67
N LEU A 224 -18.11 -20.74 9.31
CA LEU A 224 -18.15 -19.90 8.08
C LEU A 224 -17.06 -20.26 7.06
N ASP A 225 -16.71 -21.53 6.90
CA ASP A 225 -15.64 -22.03 6.04
C ASP A 225 -15.94 -21.87 4.53
N SER A 226 -16.07 -20.60 4.03
CA SER A 226 -16.08 -20.33 2.56
C SER A 226 -16.04 -18.81 2.21
N ALA A 227 -14.99 -18.10 2.49
CA ALA A 227 -14.76 -16.82 1.83
C ALA A 227 -13.62 -16.98 0.82
N GLY A 228 -13.96 -17.29 -0.43
CA GLY A 228 -13.02 -17.45 -1.55
C GLY A 228 -12.17 -16.19 -1.80
N ASN A 229 -11.01 -16.38 -2.41
CA ASN A 229 -10.11 -15.30 -2.83
C ASN A 229 -10.85 -14.29 -3.73
N MET A 230 -10.80 -13.01 -3.37
CA MET A 230 -11.39 -11.94 -4.19
C MET A 230 -10.55 -11.74 -5.46
N GLU A 231 -11.13 -12.08 -6.60
CA GLU A 231 -10.54 -11.80 -7.91
C GLU A 231 -10.56 -10.31 -8.23
N THR A 232 -9.50 -9.86 -8.93
CA THR A 232 -9.43 -8.48 -9.41
C THR A 232 -10.38 -8.25 -10.60
N PRO A 233 -10.88 -7.01 -10.83
CA PRO A 233 -11.66 -6.69 -12.03
C PRO A 233 -10.96 -7.09 -13.33
N LEU A 234 -9.65 -6.95 -13.38
CA LEU A 234 -8.82 -7.35 -14.52
C LEU A 234 -8.84 -8.87 -14.73
N GLN A 235 -8.69 -9.65 -13.65
CA GLN A 235 -8.77 -11.12 -13.74
C GLN A 235 -10.11 -11.58 -14.29
N ARG A 236 -11.23 -11.03 -13.80
CA ARG A 236 -12.57 -11.34 -14.34
C ARG A 236 -12.71 -11.01 -15.82
N ARG A 237 -12.15 -9.88 -16.29
CA ARG A 237 -12.17 -9.51 -17.71
C ARG A 237 -11.31 -10.42 -18.56
N LEU A 238 -10.17 -10.87 -18.03
CA LEU A 238 -9.31 -11.84 -18.71
C LEU A 238 -9.96 -13.21 -18.78
N GLU A 239 -10.68 -13.63 -17.74
CA GLU A 239 -11.48 -14.85 -17.77
C GLU A 239 -12.61 -14.79 -18.82
N GLN A 240 -13.31 -13.65 -18.90
CA GLN A 240 -14.30 -13.42 -19.95
C GLN A 240 -13.69 -13.46 -21.36
N LEU A 241 -12.50 -12.85 -21.53
CA LEU A 241 -11.74 -12.94 -22.77
C LEU A 241 -11.38 -14.38 -23.10
N GLY A 242 -10.90 -15.14 -22.12
CA GLY A 242 -10.61 -16.56 -22.26
C GLY A 242 -11.82 -17.35 -22.77
N LYS A 243 -13.00 -17.14 -22.18
CA LYS A 243 -14.26 -17.77 -22.64
C LYS A 243 -14.62 -17.41 -24.08
N ILE A 244 -14.45 -16.14 -24.47
CA ILE A 244 -14.68 -15.70 -25.86
C ILE A 244 -13.70 -16.39 -26.81
N LEU A 245 -12.42 -16.48 -26.45
CA LEU A 245 -11.40 -17.14 -27.25
C LEU A 245 -11.67 -18.63 -27.40
N ILE A 246 -12.11 -19.31 -26.32
CA ILE A 246 -12.51 -20.74 -26.37
C ILE A 246 -13.67 -20.95 -27.38
N VAL A 247 -14.72 -20.11 -27.33
CA VAL A 247 -15.85 -20.23 -28.25
C VAL A 247 -15.41 -19.96 -29.69
N ALA A 248 -14.57 -18.94 -29.92
CA ALA A 248 -14.00 -18.67 -31.24
C ALA A 248 -13.13 -19.82 -31.76
N ALA A 249 -12.31 -20.41 -30.88
CA ALA A 249 -11.48 -21.56 -31.22
C ALA A 249 -12.31 -22.77 -31.62
N LEU A 250 -13.35 -23.09 -30.85
CA LEU A 250 -14.26 -24.19 -31.19
C LEU A 250 -14.96 -23.97 -32.53
N PHE A 251 -15.42 -22.76 -32.79
CA PHE A 251 -16.02 -22.42 -34.08
C PHE A 251 -15.02 -22.60 -35.23
N LEU A 252 -13.80 -22.07 -35.09
CA LEU A 252 -12.75 -22.24 -36.11
C LEU A 252 -12.35 -23.71 -36.29
N THR A 253 -12.27 -24.48 -35.22
CA THR A 253 -12.01 -25.92 -35.26
C THR A 253 -13.05 -26.65 -36.06
N VAL A 254 -14.33 -26.44 -35.80
CA VAL A 254 -15.44 -27.05 -36.55
C VAL A 254 -15.39 -26.63 -38.02
N LEU A 255 -15.17 -25.34 -38.30
CA LEU A 255 -15.05 -24.84 -39.67
C LEU A 255 -13.90 -25.53 -40.43
N VAL A 256 -12.73 -25.65 -39.84
CA VAL A 256 -11.54 -26.25 -40.42
C VAL A 256 -11.76 -27.74 -40.67
N VAL A 257 -12.34 -28.48 -39.73
CA VAL A 257 -12.67 -29.91 -39.90
C VAL A 257 -13.66 -30.09 -41.01
N VAL A 258 -14.74 -29.30 -41.05
CA VAL A 258 -15.77 -29.40 -42.12
C VAL A 258 -15.17 -29.09 -43.50
N LEU A 259 -14.43 -27.99 -43.63
CA LEU A 259 -13.76 -27.61 -44.87
C LEU A 259 -12.78 -28.71 -45.36
N GLY A 260 -12.00 -29.25 -44.45
CA GLY A 260 -11.02 -30.29 -44.78
C GLY A 260 -11.67 -31.59 -45.25
N VAL A 261 -12.75 -32.04 -44.60
CA VAL A 261 -13.52 -33.23 -45.02
C VAL A 261 -14.19 -33.01 -46.37
N VAL A 262 -14.73 -31.80 -46.62
CA VAL A 262 -15.31 -31.45 -47.93
C VAL A 262 -14.25 -31.43 -49.04
N GLN A 263 -13.02 -31.09 -48.75
CA GLN A 263 -11.88 -31.14 -49.67
C GLN A 263 -11.34 -32.56 -49.87
N GLY A 264 -11.89 -33.57 -49.20
CA GLY A 264 -11.51 -35.00 -49.35
C GLY A 264 -10.37 -35.44 -48.44
N HIS A 265 -10.00 -34.68 -47.44
CA HIS A 265 -9.01 -35.08 -46.44
C HIS A 265 -9.61 -36.10 -45.47
N ASP A 266 -8.76 -36.94 -44.90
CA ASP A 266 -9.14 -37.95 -43.92
C ASP A 266 -9.64 -37.30 -42.62
N LEU A 267 -10.75 -37.80 -42.07
CA LEU A 267 -11.40 -37.28 -40.88
C LEU A 267 -10.49 -37.23 -39.66
N TYR A 268 -9.62 -38.23 -39.50
CA TYR A 268 -8.66 -38.30 -38.40
C TYR A 268 -7.62 -37.22 -38.48
N HIS A 269 -7.04 -36.99 -39.67
CA HIS A 269 -6.07 -35.88 -39.83
C HIS A 269 -6.73 -34.50 -39.63
N MET A 270 -7.96 -34.34 -40.03
CA MET A 270 -8.73 -33.10 -39.79
C MET A 270 -9.08 -32.91 -38.32
N PHE A 271 -9.39 -33.99 -37.60
CA PHE A 271 -9.59 -33.93 -36.15
C PHE A 271 -8.31 -33.48 -35.43
N LEU A 272 -7.14 -34.04 -35.78
CA LEU A 272 -5.86 -33.56 -35.21
C LEU A 272 -5.54 -32.10 -35.54
N ALA A 273 -5.86 -31.69 -36.78
CA ALA A 273 -5.74 -30.27 -37.16
C ALA A 273 -6.63 -29.37 -36.34
N GLY A 274 -7.87 -29.79 -36.10
CA GLY A 274 -8.81 -29.09 -35.24
C GLY A 274 -8.34 -29.00 -33.79
N VAL A 275 -7.81 -30.07 -33.24
CA VAL A 275 -7.21 -30.07 -31.90
C VAL A 275 -6.02 -29.10 -31.84
N SER A 276 -5.16 -29.12 -32.87
CA SER A 276 -4.02 -28.17 -32.96
C SER A 276 -4.48 -26.71 -32.95
N LEU A 277 -5.51 -26.40 -33.71
CA LEU A 277 -6.08 -25.07 -33.82
C LEU A 277 -6.73 -24.65 -32.51
N ALA A 278 -7.45 -25.55 -31.85
CA ALA A 278 -8.04 -25.28 -30.54
C ALA A 278 -6.98 -24.92 -29.47
N VAL A 279 -5.89 -25.69 -29.46
CA VAL A 279 -4.74 -25.45 -28.57
C VAL A 279 -4.06 -24.11 -28.87
N ALA A 280 -3.82 -23.81 -30.17
CA ALA A 280 -3.21 -22.55 -30.59
C ALA A 280 -4.04 -21.33 -30.19
N ALA A 281 -5.37 -21.44 -30.11
CA ALA A 281 -6.26 -20.31 -29.87
C ALA A 281 -6.32 -19.90 -28.40
N ILE A 282 -5.91 -20.72 -27.45
CA ILE A 282 -6.10 -20.50 -26.02
C ILE A 282 -4.76 -20.15 -25.34
N PRO A 283 -4.59 -18.92 -24.83
CA PRO A 283 -3.39 -18.55 -24.07
C PRO A 283 -3.46 -19.11 -22.65
N GLU A 284 -3.14 -20.40 -22.47
CA GLU A 284 -3.24 -21.13 -21.20
C GLU A 284 -2.48 -20.44 -20.03
N GLY A 285 -1.33 -19.85 -20.32
CA GLY A 285 -0.49 -19.16 -19.30
C GLY A 285 -1.01 -17.80 -18.85
N LEU A 286 -2.01 -17.21 -19.50
CA LEU A 286 -2.41 -15.82 -19.30
C LEU A 286 -2.87 -15.49 -17.85
N PRO A 287 -3.78 -16.24 -17.20
CA PRO A 287 -4.19 -15.96 -15.83
C PRO A 287 -3.05 -16.11 -14.82
N ALA A 288 -2.22 -17.13 -14.97
CA ALA A 288 -1.07 -17.37 -14.10
C ALA A 288 -0.02 -16.24 -14.21
N ILE A 289 0.30 -15.79 -15.43
CA ILE A 289 1.25 -14.71 -15.66
C ILE A 289 0.74 -13.39 -15.07
N VAL A 290 -0.57 -13.09 -15.15
CA VAL A 290 -1.19 -11.93 -14.52
C VAL A 290 -0.99 -11.97 -13.01
N THR A 291 -1.25 -13.09 -12.38
CA THR A 291 -1.08 -13.27 -10.93
C THR A 291 0.39 -13.10 -10.52
N VAL A 292 1.32 -13.66 -11.29
CA VAL A 292 2.76 -13.46 -11.06
C VAL A 292 3.16 -12.00 -11.23
N ALA A 293 2.68 -11.30 -12.27
CA ALA A 293 2.97 -9.89 -12.51
C ALA A 293 2.44 -8.99 -11.39
N LEU A 294 1.21 -9.25 -10.90
CA LEU A 294 0.63 -8.56 -9.76
C LEU A 294 1.45 -8.80 -8.48
N SER A 295 1.80 -10.06 -8.18
CA SER A 295 2.62 -10.42 -7.02
C SER A 295 3.99 -9.72 -7.02
N LEU A 296 4.69 -9.72 -8.16
CA LEU A 296 5.98 -9.04 -8.29
C LEU A 296 5.84 -7.52 -8.17
N GLY A 297 4.74 -6.95 -8.69
CA GLY A 297 4.41 -5.54 -8.53
C GLY A 297 4.21 -5.18 -7.07
N VAL A 298 3.46 -5.99 -6.33
CA VAL A 298 3.24 -5.79 -4.88
C VAL A 298 4.55 -5.92 -4.10
N GLN A 299 5.41 -6.87 -4.43
CA GLN A 299 6.75 -6.97 -3.81
C GLN A 299 7.60 -5.70 -4.04
N ARG A 300 7.50 -5.08 -5.24
CA ARG A 300 8.17 -3.79 -5.50
C ARG A 300 7.56 -2.64 -4.69
N MET A 301 6.22 -2.63 -4.53
CA MET A 301 5.52 -1.66 -3.67
C MET A 301 5.96 -1.77 -2.21
N ILE A 302 6.13 -2.99 -1.69
CA ILE A 302 6.63 -3.22 -0.32
C ILE A 302 8.04 -2.67 -0.15
N LYS A 303 8.93 -2.92 -1.12
CA LYS A 303 10.28 -2.32 -1.11
C LYS A 303 10.27 -0.79 -1.15
N GLN A 304 9.20 -0.20 -1.68
CA GLN A 304 8.93 1.24 -1.68
C GLN A 304 8.05 1.67 -0.49
N LYS A 305 8.01 0.88 0.59
CA LYS A 305 7.31 1.16 1.84
C LYS A 305 5.79 1.23 1.74
N SER A 306 5.18 0.52 0.79
CA SER A 306 3.74 0.42 0.61
C SER A 306 3.28 -1.03 0.72
N ILE A 307 2.46 -1.37 1.72
CA ILE A 307 1.85 -2.70 1.86
C ILE A 307 0.46 -2.67 1.21
N VAL A 308 0.25 -3.55 0.25
CA VAL A 308 -1.06 -3.77 -0.37
C VAL A 308 -1.81 -4.85 0.40
N ARG A 309 -2.98 -4.52 0.94
CA ARG A 309 -3.85 -5.48 1.66
C ARG A 309 -4.84 -6.18 0.73
N LYS A 310 -5.29 -5.49 -0.31
CA LYS A 310 -6.27 -6.01 -1.28
C LYS A 310 -5.69 -5.92 -2.69
N LEU A 311 -5.49 -7.04 -3.36
CA LEU A 311 -4.94 -7.09 -4.73
C LEU A 311 -5.69 -6.20 -5.74
N PRO A 312 -7.04 -6.10 -5.72
CA PRO A 312 -7.76 -5.19 -6.61
C PRO A 312 -7.33 -3.73 -6.52
N ALA A 313 -6.85 -3.30 -5.36
CA ALA A 313 -6.37 -1.93 -5.16
C ALA A 313 -5.15 -1.57 -6.03
N VAL A 314 -4.33 -2.55 -6.40
CA VAL A 314 -3.16 -2.33 -7.28
C VAL A 314 -3.60 -1.83 -8.65
N GLU A 315 -4.66 -2.40 -9.20
CA GLU A 315 -5.24 -1.97 -10.47
C GLU A 315 -5.87 -0.59 -10.35
N THR A 316 -6.65 -0.38 -9.29
CA THR A 316 -7.38 0.87 -9.02
C THR A 316 -6.41 2.04 -8.79
N LEU A 317 -5.26 1.79 -8.10
CA LEU A 317 -4.19 2.77 -7.89
C LEU A 317 -3.71 3.41 -9.20
N GLY A 318 -3.55 2.61 -10.25
CA GLY A 318 -3.15 3.10 -11.57
C GLY A 318 -4.19 4.02 -12.22
N CYS A 319 -5.44 3.98 -11.77
CA CYS A 319 -6.56 4.79 -12.26
C CYS A 319 -6.84 6.02 -11.40
N ALA A 320 -6.19 6.18 -10.24
CA ALA A 320 -6.43 7.29 -9.32
C ALA A 320 -6.35 8.64 -10.04
N SER A 321 -7.40 9.44 -9.89
CA SER A 321 -7.52 10.79 -10.46
C SER A 321 -7.54 11.88 -9.40
N ILE A 322 -7.92 11.54 -8.16
CA ILE A 322 -7.90 12.44 -7.02
C ILE A 322 -7.24 11.74 -5.83
N ILE A 323 -6.40 12.46 -5.10
CA ILE A 323 -5.85 12.07 -3.81
C ILE A 323 -6.37 13.04 -2.75
N CYS A 324 -7.25 12.57 -1.89
CA CYS A 324 -7.68 13.26 -0.68
C CYS A 324 -6.75 12.86 0.46
N SER A 325 -5.90 13.78 0.89
CA SER A 325 -4.90 13.49 1.91
C SER A 325 -5.16 14.27 3.19
N ASP A 326 -5.10 13.58 4.32
CA ASP A 326 -4.98 14.26 5.59
C ASP A 326 -3.66 15.05 5.63
N LYS A 327 -3.66 16.18 6.31
CA LYS A 327 -2.49 17.04 6.46
C LYS A 327 -1.48 16.43 7.43
N THR A 328 -1.96 16.16 8.68
CA THR A 328 -1.10 15.83 9.82
C THR A 328 -0.49 14.44 9.67
N GLY A 329 0.83 14.34 9.87
CA GLY A 329 1.55 13.08 9.78
C GLY A 329 1.76 12.52 8.37
N THR A 330 0.94 12.93 7.38
CA THR A 330 1.04 12.47 5.98
C THR A 330 1.78 13.46 5.10
N MET A 331 1.28 14.71 5.03
CA MET A 331 1.92 15.80 4.30
C MET A 331 2.95 16.52 5.14
N THR A 332 2.79 16.49 6.47
CA THR A 332 3.67 17.07 7.47
C THR A 332 4.40 15.99 8.26
N GLN A 333 5.39 16.40 9.04
CA GLN A 333 6.26 15.46 9.77
C GLN A 333 5.64 14.92 11.06
N ASN A 334 4.50 15.46 11.51
CA ASN A 334 3.89 15.21 12.82
C ASN A 334 4.88 15.48 13.98
N LYS A 335 5.73 16.47 13.81
CA LYS A 335 6.73 16.90 14.77
C LYS A 335 6.63 18.40 14.92
N MET A 336 5.94 18.86 15.97
CA MET A 336 5.86 20.30 16.26
C MET A 336 7.28 20.85 16.39
N THR A 337 7.52 21.99 15.77
CA THR A 337 8.84 22.66 15.76
C THR A 337 8.67 24.15 16.01
N VAL A 338 9.35 24.70 16.99
CA VAL A 338 9.44 26.16 17.19
C VAL A 338 10.31 26.74 16.10
N THR A 339 9.74 27.63 15.31
CA THR A 339 10.41 28.31 14.20
C THR A 339 10.60 29.80 14.44
N HIS A 340 9.82 30.37 15.35
CA HIS A 340 9.86 31.79 15.69
C HIS A 340 9.77 31.98 17.19
N VAL A 341 10.55 32.92 17.71
CA VAL A 341 10.42 33.44 19.08
C VAL A 341 10.25 34.97 19.04
N TRP A 342 9.23 35.48 19.72
CA TRP A 342 9.03 36.92 19.85
C TRP A 342 9.22 37.35 21.30
N ALA A 343 10.04 38.33 21.52
CA ALA A 343 10.18 39.01 22.80
C ALA A 343 10.66 40.46 22.60
N GLU A 344 10.20 41.38 23.43
CA GLU A 344 10.63 42.80 23.44
C GLU A 344 10.58 43.46 22.04
N GLY A 345 9.52 43.25 21.28
CA GLY A 345 9.34 43.84 19.95
C GLY A 345 10.22 43.20 18.84
N LYS A 346 10.99 42.16 19.12
CA LYS A 346 11.87 41.47 18.17
C LYS A 346 11.36 40.05 17.91
N THR A 347 11.51 39.62 16.65
CA THR A 347 11.17 38.23 16.25
C THR A 347 12.43 37.54 15.75
N TRP A 348 12.84 36.48 16.42
CA TRP A 348 13.94 35.61 16.00
C TRP A 348 13.37 34.40 15.24
N ASN A 349 14.04 34.03 14.17
CA ASN A 349 13.75 32.80 13.46
C ASN A 349 14.71 31.70 13.92
N ILE A 350 14.19 30.46 14.02
CA ILE A 350 14.95 29.27 14.42
C ILE A 350 14.92 28.28 13.25
N SER A 351 16.10 27.87 12.77
CA SER A 351 16.21 26.85 11.74
C SER A 351 16.23 25.42 12.31
N GLY A 352 16.19 24.41 11.43
CA GLY A 352 16.14 22.99 11.79
C GLY A 352 14.73 22.51 12.11
N THR A 353 14.46 21.25 11.82
CA THR A 353 13.13 20.60 11.95
C THR A 353 13.17 19.37 12.85
N GLY A 354 12.03 18.99 13.41
CA GLY A 354 11.92 17.83 14.28
C GLY A 354 12.57 18.03 15.64
N TYR A 355 13.07 16.95 16.27
CA TYR A 355 13.61 16.94 17.62
C TYR A 355 15.14 16.95 17.67
N GLU A 356 15.79 17.18 16.53
CA GLU A 356 17.25 17.32 16.46
C GLU A 356 17.71 18.62 17.13
N PRO A 357 18.77 18.59 17.95
CA PRO A 357 19.27 19.78 18.67
C PRO A 357 20.08 20.75 17.81
N SER A 358 20.09 20.55 16.49
CA SER A 358 20.81 21.39 15.53
C SER A 358 19.93 22.47 14.93
N GLY A 359 20.43 23.69 14.86
CA GLY A 359 19.70 24.82 14.26
C GLY A 359 20.31 26.17 14.66
N ASP A 360 20.11 27.17 13.80
CA ASP A 360 20.66 28.52 13.95
C ASP A 360 19.53 29.51 14.34
N PHE A 361 19.90 30.54 15.08
CA PHE A 361 19.05 31.65 15.40
C PHE A 361 19.37 32.84 14.50
N THR A 362 18.36 33.47 13.91
CA THR A 362 18.56 34.65 13.06
C THR A 362 17.63 35.79 13.47
N LEU A 363 18.12 37.02 13.38
CA LEU A 363 17.34 38.24 13.54
C LEU A 363 17.45 39.08 12.27
N ASN A 364 16.34 39.39 11.62
CA ASN A 364 16.32 40.07 10.31
C ASN A 364 17.23 39.43 9.22
N GLY A 365 17.43 38.12 9.30
CA GLY A 365 18.27 37.36 8.35
C GLY A 365 19.75 37.25 8.74
N GLU A 366 20.20 37.92 9.80
CA GLU A 366 21.55 37.80 10.31
C GLU A 366 21.64 36.76 11.44
N LEU A 367 22.70 35.96 11.45
CA LEU A 367 22.98 35.00 12.51
C LEU A 367 23.22 35.71 13.84
N VAL A 368 22.56 35.20 14.87
CA VAL A 368 22.73 35.76 16.23
C VAL A 368 23.10 34.66 17.23
N HIS A 369 23.97 35.04 18.17
CA HIS A 369 24.28 34.20 19.33
C HIS A 369 23.27 34.47 20.45
N VAL A 370 22.61 33.41 20.92
CA VAL A 370 21.56 33.49 21.94
C VAL A 370 22.07 34.16 23.22
N ASP A 371 23.35 33.96 23.57
CA ASP A 371 23.99 34.56 24.77
C ASP A 371 23.97 36.08 24.82
N LYS A 372 23.84 36.73 23.67
CA LYS A 372 23.78 38.20 23.57
C LYS A 372 22.35 38.77 23.70
N HIS A 373 21.34 37.90 23.85
CA HIS A 373 19.93 38.24 23.86
C HIS A 373 19.23 37.68 25.11
N PRO A 374 19.28 38.35 26.27
CA PRO A 374 18.75 37.81 27.55
C PRO A 374 17.27 37.50 27.52
N SER A 375 16.47 38.24 26.76
CA SER A 375 15.02 37.96 26.60
C SER A 375 14.77 36.69 25.85
N LEU A 376 15.51 36.44 24.76
CA LEU A 376 15.45 35.18 23.99
C LEU A 376 15.86 34.01 24.86
N GLN A 377 16.98 34.12 25.61
CA GLN A 377 17.43 33.09 26.55
C GLN A 377 16.33 32.73 27.56
N LYS A 378 15.70 33.73 28.16
CA LYS A 378 14.66 33.50 29.19
C LYS A 378 13.42 32.82 28.62
N VAL A 379 12.96 33.21 27.42
CA VAL A 379 11.82 32.54 26.77
C VAL A 379 12.11 31.08 26.57
N LEU A 380 13.25 30.75 25.94
CA LEU A 380 13.64 29.39 25.65
C LEU A 380 13.88 28.52 26.90
N LEU A 381 14.61 29.06 27.87
CA LEU A 381 14.90 28.35 29.12
C LEU A 381 13.61 28.10 29.94
N TYR A 382 12.75 29.12 30.06
CA TYR A 382 11.53 28.99 30.85
C TYR A 382 10.45 28.15 30.14
N GLY A 383 10.43 28.14 28.82
CA GLY A 383 9.64 27.20 28.02
C GLY A 383 10.04 25.74 28.28
N ALA A 384 11.36 25.48 28.42
CA ALA A 384 11.86 24.15 28.75
C ALA A 384 11.65 23.76 30.23
N LEU A 385 11.78 24.70 31.17
CA LEU A 385 11.56 24.45 32.60
C LEU A 385 10.09 24.14 32.93
N CYS A 386 9.15 24.78 32.26
CA CYS A 386 7.73 24.53 32.43
C CYS A 386 7.30 23.39 31.46
N ASN A 387 7.73 22.16 31.73
CA ASN A 387 7.60 21.06 30.79
C ASN A 387 7.57 19.70 31.53
N THR A 388 6.80 18.74 31.02
CA THR A 388 6.71 17.35 31.56
C THR A 388 7.23 16.30 30.60
N SER A 389 7.48 16.68 29.36
CA SER A 389 7.95 15.76 28.31
C SER A 389 9.47 15.61 28.35
N THR A 390 9.96 14.50 27.82
CA THR A 390 11.39 14.19 27.69
C THR A 390 11.74 13.79 26.28
N ILE A 391 12.97 14.08 25.83
CA ILE A 391 13.47 13.64 24.53
C ILE A 391 14.60 12.65 24.76
N VAL A 392 14.43 11.41 24.32
CA VAL A 392 15.40 10.33 24.46
C VAL A 392 15.97 9.94 23.09
N GLU A 393 17.26 9.61 23.08
CA GLU A 393 17.89 9.01 21.89
C GLU A 393 17.65 7.49 21.91
N LYS A 394 17.03 6.97 20.87
CA LYS A 394 16.81 5.53 20.69
C LYS A 394 17.10 5.15 19.23
N ASP A 395 17.96 4.15 19.06
CA ASP A 395 18.37 3.65 17.73
C ASP A 395 19.01 4.75 16.83
N GLY A 396 19.68 5.77 17.43
CA GLY A 396 20.28 6.89 16.72
C GLY A 396 19.27 7.97 16.26
N GLU A 397 18.01 7.89 16.70
CA GLU A 397 16.97 8.88 16.45
C GLU A 397 16.50 9.53 17.76
N MET A 398 16.27 10.85 17.72
CA MET A 398 15.66 11.57 18.83
C MET A 398 14.14 11.32 18.84
N ARG A 399 13.65 10.75 19.94
CA ARG A 399 12.23 10.45 20.16
C ARG A 399 11.69 11.22 21.34
N LEU A 400 10.50 11.74 21.18
CA LEU A 400 9.77 12.42 22.25
C LEU A 400 8.96 11.40 23.06
N ASP A 401 9.05 11.50 24.38
CA ASP A 401 8.13 10.90 25.32
C ASP A 401 7.34 12.03 26.00
N GLY A 402 6.07 12.21 25.59
CA GLY A 402 5.21 13.29 26.05
C GLY A 402 4.47 14.05 24.95
N ASP A 403 4.02 15.26 25.25
CA ASP A 403 3.24 16.12 24.34
C ASP A 403 4.12 16.76 23.25
N PRO A 404 3.71 16.71 21.95
CA PRO A 404 4.48 17.30 20.85
C PRO A 404 4.74 18.80 20.97
N THR A 405 3.82 19.55 21.59
CA THR A 405 3.99 21.00 21.85
C THR A 405 5.12 21.22 22.85
N GLU A 406 5.15 20.43 23.90
CA GLU A 406 6.21 20.44 24.89
C GLU A 406 7.57 20.03 24.32
N GLY A 407 7.59 18.98 23.48
CA GLY A 407 8.78 18.54 22.75
C GLY A 407 9.38 19.63 21.85
N ALA A 408 8.54 20.47 21.25
CA ALA A 408 8.98 21.60 20.44
C ALA A 408 9.72 22.67 21.28
N LEU A 409 9.20 22.99 22.46
CA LEU A 409 9.83 23.93 23.40
C LEU A 409 11.20 23.41 23.89
N LEU A 410 11.27 22.12 24.29
CA LEU A 410 12.52 21.46 24.68
C LEU A 410 13.55 21.51 23.57
N THR A 411 13.16 21.18 22.34
CA THR A 411 14.08 21.20 21.20
C THR A 411 14.61 22.59 20.92
N ALA A 412 13.76 23.62 20.99
CA ALA A 412 14.19 25.01 20.82
C ALA A 412 15.21 25.45 21.88
N ALA A 413 15.00 25.04 23.13
CA ALA A 413 15.91 25.27 24.24
C ALA A 413 17.25 24.52 24.03
N ARG A 414 17.21 23.25 23.60
CA ARG A 414 18.42 22.46 23.28
C ARG A 414 19.24 23.11 22.15
N LYS A 415 18.62 23.66 21.12
CA LYS A 415 19.30 24.44 20.06
C LYS A 415 20.05 25.68 20.61
N ALA A 416 19.55 26.23 21.71
CA ALA A 416 20.18 27.32 22.41
C ALA A 416 21.25 26.91 23.44
N GLY A 417 21.50 25.59 23.57
CA GLY A 417 22.47 25.04 24.52
C GLY A 417 21.92 24.68 25.90
N PHE A 418 20.61 24.86 26.14
CA PHE A 418 19.96 24.45 27.38
C PHE A 418 19.58 22.96 27.33
N THR A 419 20.59 22.11 27.61
CA THR A 419 20.41 20.65 27.68
C THR A 419 19.73 20.22 29.01
N GLU A 420 19.19 18.99 29.07
CA GLU A 420 18.66 18.46 30.32
C GLU A 420 19.68 18.49 31.45
N GLN A 421 20.92 18.14 31.18
CA GLN A 421 22.02 18.20 32.17
C GLN A 421 22.22 19.63 32.70
N PHE A 422 22.13 20.64 31.85
CA PHE A 422 22.19 22.03 32.25
C PHE A 422 21.00 22.42 33.15
N ILE A 423 19.80 21.98 32.79
CA ILE A 423 18.56 22.24 33.51
C ILE A 423 18.60 21.56 34.88
N GLU A 424 18.90 20.28 34.94
CA GLU A 424 18.97 19.49 36.18
C GLU A 424 20.07 19.98 37.13
N ALA A 425 21.20 20.42 36.57
CA ALA A 425 22.28 20.99 37.38
C ALA A 425 21.97 22.37 37.97
N GLY A 426 21.10 23.16 37.31
CA GLY A 426 20.84 24.55 37.71
C GLY A 426 19.51 24.79 38.42
N PHE A 427 18.54 23.92 38.24
CA PHE A 427 17.15 24.15 38.59
C PHE A 427 16.49 22.92 39.19
N ARG A 428 15.62 23.12 40.18
CA ARG A 428 14.82 22.07 40.82
C ARG A 428 13.36 22.46 40.77
N VAL A 429 12.51 21.62 40.18
CA VAL A 429 11.06 21.75 40.25
C VAL A 429 10.58 21.36 41.64
N VAL A 430 9.87 22.26 42.31
CA VAL A 430 9.36 22.10 43.68
C VAL A 430 7.89 21.73 43.69
N GLU A 431 7.11 22.33 42.79
CA GLU A 431 5.68 22.12 42.65
C GLU A 431 5.29 22.24 41.18
N GLU A 432 4.29 21.50 40.79
CA GLU A 432 3.78 21.48 39.41
C GLU A 432 2.25 21.58 39.40
N PHE A 433 1.73 22.48 38.57
CA PHE A 433 0.30 22.62 38.26
C PHE A 433 0.11 22.23 36.78
N PRO A 434 -0.28 20.99 36.49
CA PRO A 434 -0.37 20.47 35.13
C PRO A 434 -1.28 21.29 34.22
N PHE A 435 -1.13 21.09 32.90
CA PHE A 435 -1.98 21.73 31.91
C PHE A 435 -3.45 21.32 32.11
N ASP A 436 -4.29 22.34 32.06
CA ASP A 436 -5.73 22.19 32.13
C ASP A 436 -6.40 22.91 30.97
N SER A 437 -7.33 22.22 30.29
CA SER A 437 -7.98 22.73 29.08
C SER A 437 -8.95 23.91 29.34
N GLU A 438 -9.51 24.04 30.53
CA GLU A 438 -10.36 25.18 30.90
C GLU A 438 -9.50 26.40 31.21
N ARG A 439 -8.40 26.23 31.94
CA ARG A 439 -7.43 27.27 32.25
C ARG A 439 -6.56 27.62 31.03
N LYS A 440 -6.32 26.69 30.10
CA LYS A 440 -5.45 26.79 28.91
C LYS A 440 -4.00 27.18 29.25
N MET A 441 -3.51 26.76 30.38
CA MET A 441 -2.17 27.04 30.85
C MET A 441 -1.67 25.98 31.84
N MET A 442 -0.36 25.95 32.01
CA MET A 442 0.37 25.16 32.98
C MET A 442 1.36 26.06 33.73
N SER A 443 1.69 25.71 34.97
CA SER A 443 2.71 26.43 35.71
C SER A 443 3.55 25.50 36.61
N VAL A 444 4.80 25.90 36.86
CA VAL A 444 5.73 25.17 37.73
C VAL A 444 6.39 26.15 38.70
N VAL A 445 6.69 25.65 39.90
CA VAL A 445 7.50 26.37 40.87
C VAL A 445 8.91 25.80 40.81
N VAL A 446 9.88 26.66 40.50
CA VAL A 446 11.28 26.24 40.29
C VAL A 446 12.18 26.99 41.29
N GLU A 447 13.13 26.25 41.86
CA GLU A 447 14.19 26.79 42.74
C GLU A 447 15.55 26.68 42.06
N THR A 448 16.31 27.76 42.04
CA THR A 448 17.68 27.79 41.49
C THR A 448 18.71 27.43 42.55
N ASN A 449 19.91 27.01 42.10
CA ASN A 449 21.06 26.76 43.00
C ASN A 449 21.48 28.01 43.81
N GLN A 450 21.10 29.23 43.37
CA GLN A 450 21.34 30.48 44.10
C GLN A 450 20.26 30.76 45.13
N LYS A 451 19.39 29.77 45.41
CA LYS A 451 18.24 29.89 46.33
C LYS A 451 17.27 31.00 45.92
N GLU A 452 17.06 31.18 44.67
CA GLU A 452 15.98 31.99 44.14
C GLU A 452 14.84 31.10 43.70
N ARG A 453 13.60 31.50 43.94
CA ARG A 453 12.39 30.74 43.55
C ARG A 453 11.58 31.54 42.56
N TYR A 454 11.12 30.84 41.52
CA TYR A 454 10.32 31.42 40.47
C TYR A 454 9.08 30.54 40.22
N VAL A 455 7.95 31.18 39.94
CA VAL A 455 6.83 30.53 39.27
C VAL A 455 6.98 30.82 37.78
N ILE A 456 6.98 29.77 36.96
CA ILE A 456 7.06 29.86 35.51
C ILE A 456 5.74 29.31 34.94
N ALA A 457 5.13 30.04 34.04
CA ALA A 457 3.87 29.64 33.39
C ALA A 457 3.98 29.68 31.89
N LYS A 458 3.37 28.67 31.22
CA LYS A 458 3.17 28.64 29.77
C LYS A 458 1.70 28.42 29.46
N GLY A 459 1.22 28.97 28.35
CA GLY A 459 -0.17 28.76 27.96
C GLY A 459 -0.62 29.61 26.77
N ALA A 460 -1.93 29.65 26.58
CA ALA A 460 -2.54 30.48 25.55
C ALA A 460 -2.19 31.94 25.71
N PRO A 461 -1.74 32.63 24.66
CA PRO A 461 -1.28 34.03 24.77
C PRO A 461 -2.29 34.99 25.36
N ASP A 462 -3.57 34.88 24.99
CA ASP A 462 -4.68 35.68 25.49
C ASP A 462 -4.87 35.48 27.00
N VAL A 463 -4.74 34.27 27.50
CA VAL A 463 -4.87 33.95 28.93
C VAL A 463 -3.69 34.50 29.71
N LEU A 464 -2.44 34.24 29.28
CA LEU A 464 -1.26 34.70 29.98
C LEU A 464 -1.15 36.26 29.99
N MET A 465 -1.54 36.91 28.90
CA MET A 465 -1.62 38.38 28.86
C MET A 465 -2.56 38.93 29.91
N ASN A 466 -3.71 38.27 30.12
CA ASN A 466 -4.69 38.71 31.13
C ASN A 466 -4.24 38.43 32.58
N ARG A 467 -3.42 37.39 32.79
CA ARG A 467 -2.84 37.02 34.09
C ARG A 467 -1.54 37.78 34.41
N SER A 468 -1.01 38.53 33.43
CA SER A 468 0.23 39.30 33.60
C SER A 468 -0.05 40.76 33.93
N SER A 469 0.59 41.25 35.00
CA SER A 469 0.57 42.67 35.41
C SER A 469 1.80 43.43 34.90
N HIS A 470 2.89 42.74 34.61
CA HIS A 470 4.15 43.26 34.15
C HIS A 470 4.59 42.58 32.84
N MET A 471 5.52 43.20 32.17
CA MET A 471 6.19 42.70 30.96
C MET A 471 7.70 42.93 31.07
N MET A 472 8.47 42.04 30.46
CA MET A 472 9.92 42.25 30.29
C MET A 472 10.15 43.20 29.11
N HIS A 473 10.87 44.33 29.37
CA HIS A 473 11.21 45.29 28.34
C HIS A 473 12.56 45.92 28.64
N GLY A 474 13.50 45.93 27.66
CA GLY A 474 14.87 46.41 27.84
C GLY A 474 15.66 45.66 28.93
N GLY A 475 15.36 44.37 29.14
CA GLY A 475 15.99 43.55 30.17
C GLY A 475 15.50 43.80 31.59
N ARG A 476 14.49 44.67 31.79
CA ARG A 476 13.87 45.02 33.09
C ARG A 476 12.38 44.71 33.10
N THR A 477 11.81 44.52 34.29
CA THR A 477 10.38 44.37 34.47
C THR A 477 9.71 45.72 34.41
N ALA A 478 8.78 45.93 33.49
CA ALA A 478 7.97 47.15 33.33
C ALA A 478 6.48 46.81 33.47
N SER A 479 5.63 47.80 33.77
CA SER A 479 4.17 47.61 33.78
C SER A 479 3.67 47.21 32.40
N PHE A 480 2.76 46.24 32.33
CA PHE A 480 2.15 45.76 31.07
C PHE A 480 1.09 46.77 30.58
N SER A 481 1.57 47.90 30.04
CA SER A 481 0.77 48.99 29.54
C SER A 481 -0.12 48.62 28.37
N LYS A 482 -1.12 49.47 28.06
CA LYS A 482 -2.00 49.28 26.89
C LYS A 482 -1.22 49.23 25.57
N ALA A 483 -0.14 50.03 25.43
CA ALA A 483 0.73 50.04 24.27
C ALA A 483 1.46 48.68 24.10
N HIS A 484 2.03 48.15 25.18
CA HIS A 484 2.69 46.82 25.18
C HIS A 484 1.71 45.69 24.86
N ARG A 485 0.45 45.79 25.36
CA ARG A 485 -0.59 44.78 24.99
C ARG A 485 -0.92 44.80 23.50
N GLN A 486 -1.06 45.97 22.91
CA GLN A 486 -1.31 46.14 21.48
C GLN A 486 -0.14 45.61 20.63
N GLU A 487 1.10 45.88 21.06
CA GLU A 487 2.29 45.33 20.39
C GLU A 487 2.32 43.80 20.45
N THR A 488 2.03 43.21 21.61
CA THR A 488 1.97 41.74 21.78
C THR A 488 0.83 41.13 20.94
N GLU A 489 -0.35 41.76 20.92
CA GLU A 489 -1.46 41.31 20.07
C GLU A 489 -1.12 41.39 18.60
N ALA A 490 -0.42 42.42 18.14
CA ALA A 490 0.06 42.52 16.76
C ALA A 490 1.07 41.41 16.41
N ALA A 491 1.96 41.07 17.37
CA ALA A 491 2.89 39.93 17.19
C ALA A 491 2.17 38.62 17.12
N ILE A 492 1.19 38.35 17.98
CA ILE A 492 0.35 37.14 17.95
C ILE A 492 -0.35 37.00 16.59
N GLN A 493 -0.97 38.09 16.12
CA GLN A 493 -1.62 38.11 14.80
C GLN A 493 -0.61 37.90 13.66
N GLY A 494 0.59 38.48 13.78
CA GLY A 494 1.67 38.28 12.79
C GLY A 494 2.12 36.85 12.68
N LEU A 495 2.31 36.16 13.82
CA LEU A 495 2.64 34.76 13.88
C LEU A 495 1.47 33.85 13.40
N ALA A 496 0.24 34.21 13.78
CA ALA A 496 -0.94 33.46 13.33
C ALA A 496 -1.16 33.54 11.80
N ARG A 497 -0.86 34.70 11.18
CA ARG A 497 -0.90 34.83 9.69
C ARG A 497 0.11 33.91 8.96
N GLN A 498 1.18 33.51 9.65
CA GLN A 498 2.16 32.54 9.19
C GLN A 498 1.77 31.10 9.58
N ALA A 499 0.53 30.90 10.05
CA ALA A 499 0.01 29.61 10.51
C ALA A 499 0.78 29.00 11.69
N LEU A 500 1.42 29.82 12.50
CA LEU A 500 2.13 29.37 13.69
C LEU A 500 1.17 29.25 14.86
N ARG A 501 1.21 28.11 15.55
CA ARG A 501 0.62 27.94 16.87
C ARG A 501 1.52 28.68 17.86
N THR A 502 0.95 29.59 18.63
CA THR A 502 1.70 30.42 19.59
C THR A 502 1.46 29.96 21.02
N ILE A 503 2.53 29.84 21.78
CA ILE A 503 2.55 29.62 23.23
C ILE A 503 3.23 30.83 23.85
N ALA A 504 2.60 31.38 24.86
CA ALA A 504 3.17 32.48 25.69
C ALA A 504 3.93 31.92 26.89
N ILE A 505 4.98 32.62 27.29
CA ILE A 505 5.81 32.32 28.47
C ILE A 505 5.76 33.52 29.39
N ALA A 506 5.51 33.27 30.68
CA ALA A 506 5.51 34.29 31.74
C ALA A 506 6.13 33.74 33.03
N TYR A 507 6.57 34.61 33.93
CA TYR A 507 7.14 34.21 35.21
C TYR A 507 6.81 35.20 36.30
N LYS A 508 7.03 34.84 37.56
CA LYS A 508 7.18 35.73 38.64
C LYS A 508 8.23 35.24 39.67
N LYS A 509 8.95 36.17 40.30
CA LYS A 509 9.87 35.85 41.40
C LYS A 509 9.09 35.83 42.70
N VAL A 510 9.26 34.76 43.49
CA VAL A 510 8.59 34.61 44.78
C VAL A 510 9.60 34.40 45.90
N SER A 511 9.23 34.75 47.16
CA SER A 511 10.11 34.54 48.31
C SER A 511 10.26 33.03 48.60
N LEU A 512 11.42 32.63 49.12
CA LEU A 512 11.64 31.25 49.59
C LEU A 512 10.73 30.85 50.74
N THR A 513 10.26 31.82 51.53
CA THR A 513 9.32 31.59 52.64
C THR A 513 7.87 31.45 52.17
N GLU A 514 7.55 31.85 50.96
CA GLU A 514 6.23 31.81 50.40
C GLU A 514 5.94 30.42 49.84
N LYS A 515 4.96 29.73 50.43
CA LYS A 515 4.51 28.45 49.94
C LYS A 515 3.39 28.68 48.93
N ILE A 516 3.64 28.40 47.68
CA ILE A 516 2.64 28.38 46.59
C ILE A 516 1.96 27.01 46.60
N THR A 517 0.74 26.96 47.07
CA THR A 517 -0.04 25.75 47.22
C THR A 517 -1.28 25.70 46.36
N SER A 518 -1.65 26.83 45.74
CA SER A 518 -2.83 26.92 44.90
C SER A 518 -2.50 27.48 43.51
N VAL A 519 -3.28 27.01 42.54
CA VAL A 519 -3.19 27.46 41.14
C VAL A 519 -3.39 28.99 41.04
N GLN A 520 -4.31 29.53 41.80
CA GLN A 520 -4.59 30.96 41.80
C GLN A 520 -3.38 31.81 42.29
N GLU A 521 -2.70 31.33 43.33
CA GLU A 521 -1.47 31.96 43.80
C GLU A 521 -0.35 31.87 42.77
N ALA A 522 -0.23 30.74 42.11
CA ALA A 522 0.79 30.53 41.09
C ALA A 522 0.57 31.44 39.86
N GLU A 523 -0.65 31.54 39.38
CA GLU A 523 -1.00 32.05 38.05
C GLU A 523 -1.52 33.49 38.01
N THR A 524 -1.30 34.27 39.06
CA THR A 524 -1.66 35.72 39.10
C THR A 524 -0.44 36.61 39.29
N GLY A 525 -0.51 37.82 38.74
CA GLY A 525 0.56 38.85 38.91
C GLY A 525 1.85 38.49 38.15
N LEU A 526 1.73 37.78 37.06
CA LEU A 526 2.85 37.32 36.23
C LEU A 526 3.53 38.47 35.47
N THR A 527 4.79 38.26 35.08
CA THR A 527 5.57 39.08 34.14
C THR A 527 5.63 38.37 32.81
N PHE A 528 5.01 38.91 31.78
CA PHE A 528 5.03 38.38 30.43
C PHE A 528 6.43 38.52 29.82
N ILE A 529 6.97 37.45 29.20
CA ILE A 529 8.32 37.47 28.61
C ILE A 529 8.27 37.48 27.09
N GLY A 530 7.52 36.57 26.51
CA GLY A 530 7.49 36.43 25.07
C GLY A 530 6.60 35.31 24.59
N LEU A 531 6.71 35.04 23.30
CA LEU A 531 5.92 34.04 22.55
C LEU A 531 6.86 33.09 21.82
N GLU A 532 6.51 31.81 21.83
CA GLU A 532 7.09 30.82 20.94
C GLU A 532 6.07 30.43 19.87
N GLY A 533 6.45 30.59 18.60
CA GLY A 533 5.65 30.26 17.45
C GLY A 533 6.13 28.94 16.83
N MET A 534 5.25 27.95 16.75
CA MET A 534 5.57 26.62 16.30
C MET A 534 4.62 26.13 15.21
N ILE A 535 5.11 25.21 14.38
CA ILE A 535 4.36 24.60 13.30
C ILE A 535 4.79 23.14 13.14
N ASP A 536 3.89 22.32 12.66
CA ASP A 536 4.24 20.99 12.11
C ASP A 536 4.69 21.17 10.65
N PRO A 537 6.00 21.12 10.36
CA PRO A 537 6.52 21.47 9.05
C PRO A 537 6.14 20.46 7.98
N PRO A 538 5.88 20.91 6.75
CA PRO A 538 5.67 19.99 5.63
C PRO A 538 6.92 19.16 5.35
N ARG A 539 6.73 17.92 4.90
CA ARG A 539 7.83 17.04 4.48
C ARG A 539 8.47 17.59 3.20
N PRO A 540 9.81 17.66 3.10
CA PRO A 540 10.51 18.26 1.95
C PRO A 540 10.14 17.63 0.59
N GLU A 541 9.92 16.33 0.54
CA GLU A 541 9.62 15.57 -0.66
C GLU A 541 8.18 15.72 -1.16
N VAL A 542 7.24 16.15 -0.30
CA VAL A 542 5.80 16.22 -0.63
C VAL A 542 5.53 17.27 -1.72
N ARG A 543 6.20 18.41 -1.66
CA ARG A 543 6.06 19.46 -2.70
C ARG A 543 6.36 18.93 -4.11
N ARG A 544 7.44 18.15 -4.23
CA ARG A 544 7.82 17.52 -5.49
C ARG A 544 6.82 16.44 -5.90
N ALA A 545 6.35 15.62 -4.95
CA ALA A 545 5.37 14.57 -5.20
C ALA A 545 4.03 15.14 -5.70
N ILE A 546 3.54 16.24 -5.11
CA ILE A 546 2.33 16.96 -5.55
C ILE A 546 2.49 17.48 -6.98
N LYS A 547 3.66 18.05 -7.32
CA LYS A 547 3.94 18.49 -8.69
C LYS A 547 3.91 17.32 -9.67
N GLU A 548 4.56 16.21 -9.36
CA GLU A 548 4.56 15.01 -10.20
C GLU A 548 3.15 14.41 -10.35
N CYS A 549 2.31 14.44 -9.30
CA CYS A 549 0.90 14.05 -9.38
C CYS A 549 0.11 14.97 -10.31
N ARG A 550 0.30 16.27 -10.22
CA ARG A 550 -0.34 17.26 -11.11
C ARG A 550 0.05 17.04 -12.56
N ASP A 551 1.33 16.82 -12.85
CA ASP A 551 1.85 16.54 -14.19
C ASP A 551 1.25 15.22 -14.74
N ALA A 552 0.91 14.29 -13.85
CA ALA A 552 0.23 13.03 -14.14
C ALA A 552 -1.31 13.16 -14.27
N GLY A 553 -1.86 14.37 -14.18
CA GLY A 553 -3.30 14.64 -14.24
C GLY A 553 -4.05 14.20 -12.98
N ILE A 554 -3.36 14.07 -11.84
CA ILE A 554 -3.95 13.70 -10.56
C ILE A 554 -4.08 14.94 -9.70
N LYS A 555 -5.31 15.25 -9.29
CA LYS A 555 -5.61 16.34 -8.37
C LYS A 555 -5.30 15.90 -6.93
N THR A 556 -4.54 16.71 -6.22
CA THR A 556 -4.31 16.52 -4.77
C THR A 556 -5.18 17.48 -3.99
N VAL A 557 -5.89 16.98 -2.98
CA VAL A 557 -6.79 17.74 -2.11
C VAL A 557 -6.34 17.52 -0.67
N MET A 558 -6.15 18.60 0.06
CA MET A 558 -5.85 18.56 1.50
C MET A 558 -7.16 18.57 2.30
N ILE A 559 -7.27 17.64 3.24
CA ILE A 559 -8.40 17.53 4.17
C ILE A 559 -7.85 17.58 5.60
N THR A 560 -8.30 18.53 6.43
CA THR A 560 -7.72 18.69 7.77
C THR A 560 -8.73 19.24 8.78
N GLY A 561 -8.55 18.87 10.06
CA GLY A 561 -9.25 19.48 11.19
C GLY A 561 -8.71 20.87 11.58
N ASP A 562 -7.58 21.30 11.01
CA ASP A 562 -6.93 22.57 11.33
C ASP A 562 -7.74 23.78 10.88
N HIS A 563 -7.35 24.93 11.45
CA HIS A 563 -7.91 26.23 11.07
C HIS A 563 -7.60 26.55 9.59
N VAL A 564 -8.53 27.27 8.94
CA VAL A 564 -8.47 27.62 7.51
C VAL A 564 -7.15 28.32 7.14
N GLU A 565 -6.69 29.28 7.92
CA GLU A 565 -5.46 30.02 7.62
C GLU A 565 -4.21 29.13 7.72
N THR A 566 -4.15 28.22 8.69
CA THR A 566 -3.08 27.22 8.81
C THR A 566 -3.06 26.29 7.60
N ALA A 567 -4.20 25.72 7.25
CA ALA A 567 -4.33 24.83 6.10
C ALA A 567 -3.95 25.52 4.79
N LYS A 568 -4.38 26.78 4.61
CA LYS A 568 -4.08 27.60 3.44
C LYS A 568 -2.59 27.96 3.32
N ALA A 569 -1.92 28.25 4.44
CA ALA A 569 -0.49 28.54 4.44
C ALA A 569 0.34 27.32 4.04
N ILE A 570 0.06 26.16 4.64
CA ILE A 570 0.72 24.89 4.30
C ILE A 570 0.44 24.48 2.84
N ALA A 571 -0.81 24.64 2.38
CA ALA A 571 -1.17 24.32 1.00
C ALA A 571 -0.45 25.21 -0.03
N LYS A 572 -0.20 26.48 0.31
CA LYS A 572 0.60 27.39 -0.51
C LYS A 572 2.08 26.99 -0.52
N ASP A 573 2.65 26.66 0.63
CA ASP A 573 4.04 26.22 0.74
C ASP A 573 4.26 24.93 -0.07
N LEU A 574 3.36 23.98 0.02
CA LEU A 574 3.37 22.74 -0.78
C LEU A 574 3.04 22.96 -2.28
N SER A 575 2.73 24.20 -2.69
CA SER A 575 2.24 24.52 -4.04
C SER A 575 1.02 23.68 -4.47
N LEU A 576 0.22 23.26 -3.47
CA LEU A 576 -1.01 22.48 -3.68
C LEU A 576 -2.15 23.39 -4.16
N LEU A 577 -2.24 24.61 -3.62
CA LEU A 577 -3.31 25.57 -3.90
C LEU A 577 -2.94 26.46 -5.11
N PRO A 578 -3.62 26.30 -6.28
CA PRO A 578 -3.42 27.20 -7.42
C PRO A 578 -4.06 28.58 -7.16
N LYS A 579 -3.73 29.58 -7.98
CA LYS A 579 -4.21 30.97 -7.81
C LYS A 579 -5.74 31.10 -7.77
N GLN A 580 -6.46 30.26 -8.50
CA GLN A 580 -7.93 30.21 -8.57
C GLN A 580 -8.56 29.11 -7.71
N GLY A 581 -7.74 28.32 -6.99
CA GLY A 581 -8.21 27.23 -6.15
C GLY A 581 -8.97 27.73 -4.93
N LYS A 582 -10.08 27.05 -4.62
CA LYS A 582 -10.94 27.40 -3.47
C LYS A 582 -10.50 26.64 -2.22
N VAL A 583 -10.80 27.25 -1.08
CA VAL A 583 -10.67 26.68 0.28
C VAL A 583 -12.06 26.72 0.89
N LEU A 584 -12.54 25.60 1.43
CA LEU A 584 -13.79 25.49 2.16
C LEU A 584 -13.54 25.08 3.60
N ASP A 585 -14.33 25.62 4.52
CA ASP A 585 -14.34 25.19 5.92
C ASP A 585 -15.56 24.31 6.23
N GLY A 586 -15.54 23.67 7.41
CA GLY A 586 -16.61 22.77 7.84
C GLY A 586 -17.98 23.47 7.90
N LYS A 587 -18.01 24.76 8.30
CA LYS A 587 -19.26 25.52 8.38
C LYS A 587 -19.86 25.78 7.00
N ALA A 588 -19.03 26.06 6.01
CA ALA A 588 -19.49 26.23 4.64
C ALA A 588 -19.98 24.88 4.07
N LEU A 589 -19.30 23.76 4.42
CA LEU A 589 -19.72 22.42 4.04
C LEU A 589 -21.09 22.02 4.63
N ASP A 590 -21.39 22.42 5.86
CA ASP A 590 -22.69 22.18 6.50
C ASP A 590 -23.85 22.89 5.77
N GLN A 591 -23.57 24.02 5.14
CA GLN A 591 -24.56 24.80 4.41
C GLN A 591 -24.81 24.29 2.98
N LEU A 592 -23.88 23.51 2.41
CA LEU A 592 -24.00 22.96 1.07
C LEU A 592 -24.78 21.65 1.08
N SER A 593 -25.77 21.52 0.19
CA SER A 593 -26.34 20.22 -0.15
C SER A 593 -25.32 19.33 -0.88
N ASP A 594 -25.56 18.03 -0.91
CA ASP A 594 -24.66 17.11 -1.61
C ASP A 594 -24.49 17.43 -3.08
N LYS A 595 -25.55 17.89 -3.77
CA LYS A 595 -25.49 18.31 -5.18
C LYS A 595 -24.64 19.57 -5.40
N GLU A 596 -24.75 20.55 -4.49
CA GLU A 596 -23.93 21.75 -4.54
C GLU A 596 -22.47 21.44 -4.25
N LEU A 597 -22.22 20.51 -3.32
CA LEU A 597 -20.88 20.03 -3.04
C LEU A 597 -20.28 19.31 -4.27
N GLU A 598 -21.03 18.45 -4.95
CA GLU A 598 -20.61 17.80 -6.21
C GLU A 598 -20.15 18.83 -7.24
N GLN A 599 -20.90 19.91 -7.44
CA GLN A 599 -20.54 20.97 -8.40
C GLN A 599 -19.33 21.81 -7.97
N THR A 600 -19.21 22.07 -6.68
CA THR A 600 -18.15 22.95 -6.14
C THR A 600 -16.82 22.23 -5.93
N ALA A 601 -16.85 20.93 -5.66
CA ALA A 601 -15.68 20.13 -5.28
C ALA A 601 -14.54 20.20 -6.31
N GLU A 602 -14.87 20.38 -7.60
CA GLU A 602 -13.87 20.45 -8.68
C GLU A 602 -12.89 21.62 -8.50
N ASP A 603 -13.32 22.73 -7.93
CA ASP A 603 -12.50 23.93 -7.70
C ASP A 603 -11.82 23.95 -6.34
N VAL A 604 -12.21 23.06 -5.42
CA VAL A 604 -11.70 23.04 -4.05
C VAL A 604 -10.43 22.20 -3.95
N TYR A 605 -9.42 22.75 -3.32
CA TYR A 605 -8.13 22.08 -3.07
C TYR A 605 -7.83 21.88 -1.59
N VAL A 606 -8.54 22.59 -0.72
CA VAL A 606 -8.35 22.49 0.74
C VAL A 606 -9.71 22.50 1.43
N PHE A 607 -9.94 21.50 2.26
CA PHE A 607 -11.06 21.43 3.19
C PHE A 607 -10.50 21.51 4.61
N ALA A 608 -10.88 22.55 5.35
CA ALA A 608 -10.37 22.85 6.69
C ALA A 608 -11.48 22.72 7.75
N ARG A 609 -11.13 22.43 8.99
CA ARG A 609 -12.08 22.23 10.11
C ARG A 609 -13.19 21.23 9.79
N VAL A 610 -12.83 20.13 9.12
CA VAL A 610 -13.79 19.11 8.71
C VAL A 610 -14.01 18.06 9.79
N SER A 611 -15.27 17.61 9.91
CA SER A 611 -15.66 16.47 10.73
C SER A 611 -15.45 15.13 9.96
N PRO A 612 -15.51 13.98 10.63
CA PRO A 612 -15.50 12.67 9.96
C PRO A 612 -16.61 12.50 8.91
N GLU A 613 -17.80 13.02 9.18
CA GLU A 613 -18.93 13.00 8.25
C GLU A 613 -18.64 13.82 6.98
N HIS A 614 -18.00 14.99 7.13
CA HIS A 614 -17.57 15.80 6.01
C HIS A 614 -16.58 15.05 5.11
N LYS A 615 -15.62 14.32 5.69
CA LYS A 615 -14.65 13.50 4.93
C LYS A 615 -15.37 12.50 4.04
N LEU A 616 -16.40 11.83 4.57
CA LEU A 616 -17.21 10.88 3.80
C LEU A 616 -17.99 11.56 2.66
N ARG A 617 -18.62 12.72 2.92
CA ARG A 617 -19.37 13.49 1.91
C ARG A 617 -18.45 13.96 0.77
N ILE A 618 -17.23 14.43 1.09
CA ILE A 618 -16.24 14.86 0.11
C ILE A 618 -15.84 13.71 -0.82
N VAL A 619 -15.54 12.54 -0.27
CA VAL A 619 -15.20 11.35 -1.06
C VAL A 619 -16.34 10.97 -2.00
N LYS A 620 -17.58 10.91 -1.49
CA LYS A 620 -18.77 10.60 -2.30
C LYS A 620 -19.00 11.62 -3.42
N ALA A 621 -18.80 12.91 -3.16
CA ALA A 621 -18.97 13.97 -4.15
C ALA A 621 -18.01 13.78 -5.35
N TYR A 622 -16.73 13.51 -5.08
CA TYR A 622 -15.76 13.24 -6.14
C TYR A 622 -16.06 11.94 -6.90
N GLN A 623 -16.49 10.87 -6.19
CA GLN A 623 -16.88 9.60 -6.84
C GLN A 623 -18.06 9.78 -7.79
N LYS A 624 -19.08 10.57 -7.42
CA LYS A 624 -20.23 10.89 -8.28
C LYS A 624 -19.83 11.70 -9.50
N ASN A 625 -18.82 12.56 -9.40
CA ASN A 625 -18.23 13.25 -10.55
C ASN A 625 -17.41 12.31 -11.47
N GLY A 626 -17.34 11.02 -11.17
CA GLY A 626 -16.66 10.01 -11.98
C GLY A 626 -15.16 9.89 -11.72
N HIS A 627 -14.68 10.46 -10.62
CA HIS A 627 -13.29 10.32 -10.18
C HIS A 627 -13.03 9.01 -9.44
N ILE A 628 -11.80 8.51 -9.56
CA ILE A 628 -11.26 7.45 -8.75
C ILE A 628 -10.50 8.09 -7.58
N VAL A 629 -11.05 7.95 -6.40
CA VAL A 629 -10.62 8.67 -5.20
C VAL A 629 -9.72 7.79 -4.34
N ALA A 630 -8.50 8.28 -4.08
CA ALA A 630 -7.64 7.77 -3.02
C ALA A 630 -7.83 8.64 -1.76
N MET A 631 -8.12 8.04 -0.61
CA MET A 631 -8.33 8.74 0.66
C MET A 631 -7.36 8.24 1.70
N THR A 632 -6.62 9.18 2.34
CA THR A 632 -5.72 8.85 3.45
C THR A 632 -6.33 9.20 4.79
N GLY A 633 -5.94 8.47 5.82
CA GLY A 633 -6.24 8.79 7.22
C GLY A 633 -5.49 7.85 8.16
N ASP A 634 -5.45 8.21 9.44
CA ASP A 634 -4.76 7.47 10.49
C ASP A 634 -5.67 7.09 11.67
N GLY A 635 -6.77 7.80 11.85
CA GLY A 635 -7.67 7.65 12.99
C GLY A 635 -8.91 6.79 12.73
N VAL A 636 -9.58 6.45 13.83
CA VAL A 636 -10.91 5.81 13.81
C VAL A 636 -11.91 6.67 13.04
N ASN A 637 -11.79 7.99 13.18
CA ASN A 637 -12.66 8.99 12.54
C ASN A 637 -12.54 9.01 11.01
N ASP A 638 -11.44 8.49 10.47
CA ASP A 638 -11.17 8.44 9.02
C ASP A 638 -11.66 7.13 8.38
N ALA A 639 -11.84 6.09 9.18
CA ALA A 639 -12.16 4.76 8.69
C ALA A 639 -13.40 4.71 7.77
N PRO A 640 -14.51 5.42 8.03
CA PRO A 640 -15.65 5.45 7.11
C PRO A 640 -15.29 6.03 5.74
N ALA A 641 -14.52 7.11 5.69
CA ALA A 641 -14.08 7.74 4.45
C ALA A 641 -13.04 6.88 3.71
N ILE A 642 -12.09 6.26 4.44
CA ILE A 642 -11.11 5.30 3.91
C ILE A 642 -11.82 4.10 3.28
N LYS A 643 -12.82 3.52 3.95
CA LYS A 643 -13.58 2.38 3.45
C LYS A 643 -14.43 2.72 2.23
N GLN A 644 -15.00 3.94 2.18
CA GLN A 644 -15.82 4.43 1.07
C GLN A 644 -15.00 4.71 -0.19
N ALA A 645 -13.76 5.19 -0.05
CA ALA A 645 -12.90 5.53 -1.17
C ALA A 645 -12.60 4.31 -2.06
N ASP A 646 -12.33 4.56 -3.35
CA ASP A 646 -11.91 3.51 -4.28
C ASP A 646 -10.56 2.91 -3.85
N ILE A 647 -9.73 3.74 -3.22
CA ILE A 647 -8.44 3.35 -2.66
C ILE A 647 -8.31 3.96 -1.26
N GLY A 648 -8.65 3.17 -0.24
CA GLY A 648 -8.40 3.55 1.14
C GLY A 648 -6.92 3.37 1.49
N ILE A 649 -6.31 4.38 2.09
CA ILE A 649 -4.89 4.39 2.46
C ILE A 649 -4.77 4.73 3.94
N SER A 650 -4.08 3.88 4.71
CA SER A 650 -3.79 4.15 6.11
C SER A 650 -2.31 4.36 6.38
N MET A 651 -2.01 5.02 7.48
CA MET A 651 -0.66 5.18 7.99
C MET A 651 -0.21 3.89 8.67
N GLY A 652 1.08 3.56 8.56
CA GLY A 652 1.67 2.35 9.14
C GLY A 652 2.17 2.57 10.56
N ILE A 653 2.74 3.75 10.84
CA ILE A 653 3.32 4.13 12.13
C ILE A 653 2.23 4.71 13.03
N THR A 654 1.56 5.79 12.60
CA THR A 654 0.54 6.50 13.39
C THR A 654 -0.87 5.92 13.25
N GLY A 655 -1.11 5.12 12.19
CA GLY A 655 -2.44 4.60 11.89
C GLY A 655 -2.95 3.61 12.93
N THR A 656 -4.19 3.81 13.38
CA THR A 656 -4.91 2.85 14.22
C THR A 656 -5.23 1.57 13.44
N ASP A 657 -5.42 0.48 14.15
CA ASP A 657 -5.75 -0.81 13.52
C ASP A 657 -7.07 -0.75 12.73
N VAL A 658 -8.03 0.08 13.17
CA VAL A 658 -9.27 0.36 12.44
C VAL A 658 -9.01 0.99 11.08
N ALA A 659 -8.19 2.05 11.04
CA ALA A 659 -7.83 2.72 9.81
C ALA A 659 -7.10 1.75 8.86
N LYS A 660 -6.17 0.95 9.41
CA LYS A 660 -5.45 -0.09 8.65
C LYS A 660 -6.39 -1.13 8.08
N GLU A 661 -7.40 -1.57 8.84
CA GLU A 661 -8.35 -2.56 8.37
C GLU A 661 -9.32 -2.02 7.31
N ALA A 662 -9.79 -0.80 7.47
CA ALA A 662 -10.62 -0.13 6.47
C ALA A 662 -9.87 0.08 5.15
N SER A 663 -8.53 0.15 5.20
CA SER A 663 -7.68 0.51 4.07
C SER A 663 -7.41 -0.66 3.10
N SER A 664 -7.04 -0.30 1.89
CA SER A 664 -6.54 -1.21 0.85
C SER A 664 -5.01 -1.15 0.72
N LEU A 665 -4.40 -0.06 1.20
CA LEU A 665 -2.97 0.22 1.15
C LEU A 665 -2.51 0.78 2.50
N ILE A 666 -1.34 0.35 2.98
CA ILE A 666 -0.70 0.87 4.20
C ILE A 666 0.65 1.47 3.84
N LEU A 667 0.92 2.69 4.30
CA LEU A 667 2.19 3.39 4.11
C LEU A 667 3.10 3.16 5.33
N LEU A 668 4.18 2.42 5.16
CA LEU A 668 5.10 2.10 6.27
C LEU A 668 5.87 3.30 6.83
N ASP A 669 5.92 4.41 6.10
CA ASP A 669 6.64 5.64 6.46
C ASP A 669 5.73 6.86 6.64
N ASP A 670 4.42 6.64 6.63
CA ASP A 670 3.39 7.68 6.76
C ASP A 670 3.59 8.86 5.80
N ASN A 671 4.13 8.63 4.59
CA ASN A 671 4.60 9.68 3.70
C ASN A 671 3.75 9.79 2.43
N PHE A 672 3.24 10.99 2.15
CA PHE A 672 2.50 11.27 0.90
C PHE A 672 3.28 10.91 -0.37
N ALA A 673 4.61 11.11 -0.39
CA ALA A 673 5.43 10.79 -1.55
C ALA A 673 5.40 9.29 -1.90
N THR A 674 5.16 8.43 -0.93
CA THR A 674 5.00 6.98 -1.09
C THR A 674 3.71 6.65 -1.83
N ILE A 675 2.63 7.42 -1.64
CA ILE A 675 1.37 7.28 -2.41
C ILE A 675 1.64 7.47 -3.91
N LYS A 676 2.35 8.55 -4.28
CA LYS A 676 2.73 8.81 -5.66
C LYS A 676 3.56 7.66 -6.25
N SER A 677 4.46 7.10 -5.46
CA SER A 677 5.28 5.95 -5.89
C SER A 677 4.43 4.69 -6.09
N ALA A 678 3.46 4.45 -5.22
CA ALA A 678 2.50 3.35 -5.35
C ALA A 678 1.61 3.50 -6.60
N ILE A 679 1.12 4.71 -6.90
CA ILE A 679 0.35 4.99 -8.12
C ILE A 679 1.21 4.75 -9.37
N LYS A 680 2.47 5.20 -9.36
CA LYS A 680 3.42 4.96 -10.45
C LYS A 680 3.60 3.47 -10.70
N GLU A 681 3.75 2.68 -9.65
CA GLU A 681 3.91 1.23 -9.76
C GLU A 681 2.61 0.55 -10.22
N GLY A 682 1.43 0.98 -9.73
CA GLY A 682 0.14 0.47 -10.22
C GLY A 682 -0.05 0.71 -11.72
N ARG A 683 0.33 1.88 -12.23
CA ARG A 683 0.35 2.18 -13.68
C ARG A 683 1.32 1.28 -14.44
N ASN A 684 2.52 1.07 -13.88
CA ASN A 684 3.54 0.20 -14.48
C ASN A 684 3.09 -1.26 -14.58
N ILE A 685 2.47 -1.80 -13.52
CA ILE A 685 1.93 -3.15 -13.50
C ILE A 685 0.90 -3.33 -14.62
N TYR A 686 -0.04 -2.41 -14.76
CA TYR A 686 -1.04 -2.45 -15.81
C TYR A 686 -0.44 -2.40 -17.22
N GLU A 687 0.53 -1.51 -17.47
CA GLU A 687 1.22 -1.44 -18.75
C GLU A 687 2.00 -2.73 -19.05
N ASN A 688 2.63 -3.33 -18.06
CA ASN A 688 3.32 -4.62 -18.22
C ASN A 688 2.34 -5.75 -18.54
N ILE A 689 1.15 -5.75 -17.90
CA ILE A 689 0.08 -6.70 -18.23
C ILE A 689 -0.34 -6.53 -19.70
N ARG A 690 -0.52 -5.32 -20.18
CA ARG A 690 -0.83 -5.07 -21.61
C ARG A 690 0.26 -5.55 -22.56
N LYS A 691 1.54 -5.43 -22.17
CA LYS A 691 2.68 -5.89 -22.98
C LYS A 691 2.64 -7.40 -23.20
N PHE A 692 2.51 -8.18 -22.14
CA PHE A 692 2.49 -9.63 -22.32
C PHE A 692 1.16 -10.15 -22.90
N VAL A 693 0.02 -9.50 -22.63
CA VAL A 693 -1.24 -9.81 -23.32
C VAL A 693 -1.10 -9.58 -24.83
N ARG A 694 -0.50 -8.45 -25.25
CA ARG A 694 -0.19 -8.17 -26.65
C ARG A 694 0.69 -9.25 -27.26
N TYR A 695 1.73 -9.66 -26.55
CA TYR A 695 2.67 -10.69 -26.99
C TYR A 695 1.97 -12.03 -27.21
N LEU A 696 1.32 -12.57 -26.16
CA LEU A 696 0.68 -13.87 -26.21
C LEU A 696 -0.43 -13.93 -27.26
N LEU A 697 -1.31 -12.93 -27.31
CA LEU A 697 -2.42 -12.91 -28.26
C LEU A 697 -1.93 -12.75 -29.71
N ALA A 698 -0.88 -11.96 -29.97
CA ALA A 698 -0.33 -11.84 -31.31
C ALA A 698 0.34 -13.15 -31.75
N SER A 699 1.03 -13.86 -30.87
CA SER A 699 1.57 -15.18 -31.10
C SER A 699 0.47 -16.18 -31.49
N ASN A 700 -0.58 -16.29 -30.68
CA ASN A 700 -1.70 -17.21 -30.95
C ASN A 700 -2.44 -16.87 -32.26
N VAL A 701 -2.64 -15.58 -32.57
CA VAL A 701 -3.21 -15.16 -33.85
C VAL A 701 -2.30 -15.61 -35.01
N GLY A 702 -0.98 -15.51 -34.86
CA GLY A 702 -0.02 -15.99 -35.85
C GLY A 702 -0.15 -17.48 -36.09
N GLU A 703 -0.22 -18.27 -35.03
CA GLU A 703 -0.38 -19.73 -35.08
C GLU A 703 -1.69 -20.17 -35.76
N ILE A 704 -2.80 -19.53 -35.36
CA ILE A 704 -4.12 -19.77 -35.96
C ILE A 704 -4.10 -19.48 -37.47
N LEU A 705 -3.53 -18.33 -37.86
CA LEU A 705 -3.54 -17.89 -39.25
C LEU A 705 -2.63 -18.75 -40.14
N VAL A 706 -1.48 -19.20 -39.62
CA VAL A 706 -0.62 -20.15 -40.37
C VAL A 706 -1.38 -21.42 -40.70
N MET A 707 -2.08 -22.00 -39.73
CA MET A 707 -2.84 -23.23 -39.90
C MET A 707 -4.06 -23.02 -40.84
N LEU A 708 -4.81 -21.94 -40.62
CA LEU A 708 -5.99 -21.62 -41.42
C LEU A 708 -5.64 -21.34 -42.89
N PHE A 709 -4.61 -20.54 -43.15
CA PHE A 709 -4.21 -20.24 -44.53
C PHE A 709 -3.63 -21.46 -45.26
N ALA A 710 -2.84 -22.28 -44.56
CA ALA A 710 -2.37 -23.55 -45.15
C ALA A 710 -3.55 -24.40 -45.59
N MET A 711 -4.57 -24.53 -44.75
CA MET A 711 -5.77 -25.27 -45.08
C MET A 711 -6.54 -24.68 -46.27
N LEU A 712 -6.76 -23.35 -46.28
CA LEU A 712 -7.43 -22.66 -47.38
C LEU A 712 -6.68 -22.80 -48.73
N LEU A 713 -5.36 -22.90 -48.67
CA LEU A 713 -4.52 -23.13 -49.86
C LEU A 713 -4.34 -24.61 -50.22
N ALA A 714 -5.03 -25.51 -49.52
CA ALA A 714 -4.95 -26.99 -49.70
C ALA A 714 -3.50 -27.51 -49.53
N LEU A 715 -2.72 -26.88 -48.64
CA LEU A 715 -1.36 -27.30 -48.29
C LEU A 715 -1.39 -28.30 -47.12
N PRO A 716 -0.38 -29.15 -46.97
CA PRO A 716 -0.23 -29.95 -45.75
C PRO A 716 -0.08 -29.04 -44.52
N LEU A 717 -0.39 -29.58 -43.34
CA LEU A 717 -0.30 -28.83 -42.08
C LEU A 717 1.14 -28.39 -41.82
N PRO A 718 1.37 -27.04 -41.64
CA PRO A 718 2.71 -26.52 -41.42
C PRO A 718 3.27 -26.84 -40.02
N LEU A 719 2.39 -27.09 -39.06
CA LEU A 719 2.72 -27.35 -37.65
C LEU A 719 1.94 -28.57 -37.15
N VAL A 720 2.55 -29.34 -36.29
CA VAL A 720 1.87 -30.45 -35.59
C VAL A 720 1.47 -30.01 -34.17
N PRO A 721 0.44 -30.66 -33.54
CA PRO A 721 -0.09 -30.24 -32.23
C PRO A 721 0.98 -30.07 -31.15
N ILE A 722 1.94 -31.01 -31.12
CA ILE A 722 3.02 -30.98 -30.12
C ILE A 722 3.94 -29.75 -30.25
N GLN A 723 4.22 -29.32 -31.48
CA GLN A 723 5.03 -28.11 -31.71
C GLN A 723 4.31 -26.85 -31.20
N ILE A 724 3.02 -26.74 -31.46
CA ILE A 724 2.21 -25.59 -30.98
C ILE A 724 2.15 -25.57 -29.46
N LEU A 725 1.90 -26.72 -28.84
CA LEU A 725 1.92 -26.82 -27.37
C LEU A 725 3.26 -26.40 -26.77
N TRP A 726 4.36 -26.85 -27.38
CA TRP A 726 5.69 -26.45 -26.94
C TRP A 726 5.93 -24.96 -27.07
N VAL A 727 5.46 -24.35 -28.15
CA VAL A 727 5.57 -22.89 -28.35
C VAL A 727 4.83 -22.15 -27.24
N ASN A 728 3.56 -22.43 -27.06
CA ASN A 728 2.72 -21.72 -26.10
C ASN A 728 3.18 -21.88 -24.66
N LEU A 729 3.65 -23.06 -24.29
CA LEU A 729 4.00 -23.37 -22.92
C LEU A 729 5.45 -22.98 -22.57
N VAL A 730 6.40 -23.33 -23.42
CA VAL A 730 7.83 -23.21 -23.12
C VAL A 730 8.44 -21.94 -23.72
N THR A 731 8.26 -21.74 -25.02
CA THR A 731 8.96 -20.64 -25.70
C THR A 731 8.28 -19.30 -25.51
N ASP A 732 6.97 -19.24 -25.35
CA ASP A 732 6.23 -17.99 -25.12
C ASP A 732 6.05 -17.66 -23.63
N GLY A 733 5.95 -18.67 -22.77
CA GLY A 733 5.72 -18.50 -21.35
C GLY A 733 6.82 -17.73 -20.63
N LEU A 734 8.10 -18.06 -20.87
CA LEU A 734 9.25 -17.40 -20.23
C LEU A 734 9.38 -15.91 -20.61
N PRO A 735 9.35 -15.52 -21.91
CA PRO A 735 9.39 -14.12 -22.31
C PRO A 735 8.17 -13.32 -21.82
N ALA A 736 6.97 -13.92 -21.79
CA ALA A 736 5.79 -13.27 -21.26
C ALA A 736 5.93 -12.94 -19.76
N MET A 737 6.44 -13.87 -18.95
CA MET A 737 6.74 -13.61 -17.54
C MET A 737 7.79 -12.49 -17.38
N ALA A 738 8.82 -12.47 -18.23
CA ALA A 738 9.86 -11.45 -18.19
C ALA A 738 9.35 -10.05 -18.58
N LEU A 739 8.35 -9.95 -19.47
CA LEU A 739 7.64 -8.69 -19.75
C LEU A 739 6.89 -8.17 -18.52
N GLY A 740 6.33 -9.03 -17.68
CA GLY A 740 5.68 -8.66 -16.41
C GLY A 740 6.64 -7.98 -15.42
N MET A 741 7.95 -8.21 -15.57
CA MET A 741 9.01 -7.63 -14.74
C MET A 741 9.64 -6.36 -15.34
N ASP A 742 9.16 -5.86 -16.48
CA ASP A 742 9.78 -4.72 -17.17
C ASP A 742 9.71 -3.43 -16.33
N LYS A 743 10.74 -2.60 -16.44
CA LYS A 743 10.83 -1.32 -15.72
C LYS A 743 9.81 -0.32 -16.28
N PRO A 744 9.29 0.63 -15.45
CA PRO A 744 8.37 1.65 -15.92
C PRO A 744 8.98 2.48 -17.04
N GLU A 745 8.16 2.86 -18.02
CA GLU A 745 8.53 3.87 -19.01
C GLU A 745 8.61 5.25 -18.36
N GLY A 746 9.53 6.08 -18.83
CA GLY A 746 9.79 7.41 -18.24
C GLY A 746 8.62 8.39 -18.28
N ASP A 747 7.57 8.09 -19.06
CA ASP A 747 6.39 8.92 -19.26
C ASP A 747 5.14 8.47 -18.49
N VAL A 748 5.22 7.39 -17.70
CA VAL A 748 4.08 6.83 -16.96
C VAL A 748 3.39 7.87 -16.06
N MET A 749 4.17 8.78 -15.46
CA MET A 749 3.67 9.89 -14.62
C MET A 749 3.50 11.20 -15.42
N LYS A 750 3.49 11.15 -16.74
CA LYS A 750 3.13 12.28 -17.62
C LYS A 750 1.80 12.05 -18.35
N ARG A 751 1.22 10.88 -18.20
CA ARG A 751 -0.05 10.49 -18.82
C ARG A 751 -1.19 10.76 -17.84
N LYS A 752 -2.35 11.18 -18.36
CA LYS A 752 -3.57 11.33 -17.55
C LYS A 752 -4.03 9.97 -16.98
N PRO A 753 -4.78 9.97 -15.88
CA PRO A 753 -5.35 8.75 -15.30
C PRO A 753 -6.20 7.99 -16.32
N ARG A 754 -6.14 6.68 -16.26
CA ARG A 754 -6.93 5.78 -17.10
C ARG A 754 -8.36 5.70 -16.56
N ASN A 755 -9.35 5.62 -17.47
CA ASN A 755 -10.71 5.27 -17.06
C ASN A 755 -10.79 3.78 -16.66
N MET A 756 -11.40 3.47 -15.53
CA MET A 756 -11.59 2.07 -15.09
C MET A 756 -12.40 1.22 -16.09
N LYS A 757 -13.27 1.86 -16.88
CA LYS A 757 -14.06 1.17 -17.90
C LYS A 757 -13.27 0.88 -19.18
N GLU A 758 -12.07 1.42 -19.32
CA GLU A 758 -11.19 1.18 -20.47
C GLU A 758 -10.79 -0.30 -20.54
N GLY A 759 -11.13 -0.97 -21.64
CA GLY A 759 -10.80 -2.37 -21.88
C GLY A 759 -9.31 -2.57 -22.15
N ILE A 760 -8.82 -3.80 -22.02
CA ILE A 760 -7.42 -4.17 -22.29
C ILE A 760 -7.01 -3.82 -23.72
N PHE A 761 -7.93 -3.96 -24.69
CA PHE A 761 -7.70 -3.68 -26.11
C PHE A 761 -7.77 -2.19 -26.48
N ALA A 762 -8.01 -1.32 -25.51
CA ALA A 762 -8.02 0.13 -25.76
C ALA A 762 -6.68 0.63 -26.32
N ARG A 763 -6.68 1.84 -26.84
CA ARG A 763 -5.51 2.50 -27.46
C ARG A 763 -4.95 1.73 -28.67
N GLY A 764 -5.81 1.03 -29.41
CA GLY A 764 -5.43 0.32 -30.63
C GLY A 764 -4.65 -0.98 -30.41
N LEU A 765 -4.66 -1.55 -29.19
CA LEU A 765 -3.97 -2.82 -28.90
C LEU A 765 -4.52 -3.97 -29.74
N GLY A 766 -5.85 -4.05 -29.92
CA GLY A 766 -6.47 -5.09 -30.73
C GLY A 766 -5.95 -5.09 -32.19
N TRP A 767 -5.84 -3.90 -32.80
CA TRP A 767 -5.27 -3.79 -34.15
C TRP A 767 -3.78 -4.20 -34.19
N LYS A 768 -3.02 -3.84 -33.15
CA LYS A 768 -1.62 -4.25 -33.04
C LYS A 768 -1.50 -5.79 -32.92
N VAL A 769 -2.35 -6.42 -32.14
CA VAL A 769 -2.38 -7.89 -31.99
C VAL A 769 -2.67 -8.56 -33.35
N ILE A 770 -3.75 -8.15 -34.02
CA ILE A 770 -4.16 -8.74 -35.30
C ILE A 770 -3.11 -8.50 -36.38
N SER A 771 -2.61 -7.28 -36.53
CA SER A 771 -1.64 -6.97 -37.60
C SER A 771 -0.29 -7.67 -37.40
N ARG A 772 0.18 -7.80 -36.16
CA ARG A 772 1.44 -8.50 -35.85
C ARG A 772 1.28 -10.01 -36.02
N GLY A 773 0.20 -10.60 -35.49
CA GLY A 773 -0.09 -12.01 -35.68
C GLY A 773 -0.26 -12.38 -37.16
N PHE A 774 -0.95 -11.55 -37.94
CA PHE A 774 -1.09 -11.75 -39.38
C PHE A 774 0.26 -11.80 -40.10
N LEU A 775 1.16 -10.88 -39.81
CA LEU A 775 2.49 -10.87 -40.43
C LEU A 775 3.36 -12.04 -39.99
N ILE A 776 3.31 -12.41 -38.70
CA ILE A 776 4.01 -13.62 -38.19
C ILE A 776 3.47 -14.86 -38.90
N GLY A 777 2.16 -15.01 -39.01
CA GLY A 777 1.51 -16.12 -39.68
C GLY A 777 1.91 -16.23 -41.17
N ILE A 778 1.85 -15.11 -41.91
CA ILE A 778 2.26 -15.09 -43.31
C ILE A 778 3.75 -15.37 -43.48
N ALA A 779 4.62 -14.80 -42.69
CA ALA A 779 6.07 -15.02 -42.79
C ALA A 779 6.40 -16.53 -42.54
N THR A 780 5.76 -17.12 -41.55
CA THR A 780 5.88 -18.54 -41.25
C THR A 780 5.37 -19.42 -42.39
N LEU A 781 4.18 -19.09 -42.95
CA LEU A 781 3.59 -19.83 -44.08
C LEU A 781 4.45 -19.74 -45.33
N LEU A 782 4.99 -18.56 -45.65
CA LEU A 782 5.89 -18.38 -46.80
C LEU A 782 7.19 -19.16 -46.63
N ALA A 783 7.79 -19.19 -45.43
CA ALA A 783 8.96 -20.02 -45.16
C ALA A 783 8.66 -21.53 -45.33
N PHE A 784 7.48 -21.98 -44.85
CA PHE A 784 6.99 -23.33 -45.05
C PHE A 784 6.83 -23.66 -46.55
N MET A 785 6.09 -22.80 -47.26
CA MET A 785 5.82 -23.03 -48.71
C MET A 785 7.10 -23.06 -49.52
N PHE A 786 8.05 -22.17 -49.25
CA PHE A 786 9.33 -22.16 -49.97
C PHE A 786 10.09 -23.46 -49.85
N VAL A 787 10.19 -24.01 -48.64
CA VAL A 787 10.89 -25.26 -48.38
C VAL A 787 10.09 -26.46 -48.90
N TYR A 788 8.76 -26.46 -48.67
CA TYR A 788 7.88 -27.54 -49.14
C TYR A 788 7.88 -27.68 -50.67
N HIS A 789 7.85 -26.59 -51.43
CA HIS A 789 7.93 -26.65 -52.89
C HIS A 789 9.30 -27.05 -53.42
N ARG A 790 10.36 -26.84 -52.62
CA ARG A 790 11.71 -27.28 -52.99
C ARG A 790 11.87 -28.82 -52.87
N ASP A 791 11.23 -29.45 -51.87
CA ASP A 791 11.22 -30.87 -51.65
C ASP A 791 9.88 -31.34 -51.04
N PRO A 792 8.84 -31.62 -51.85
CA PRO A 792 7.53 -32.05 -51.36
C PRO A 792 7.51 -33.38 -50.62
N ASN A 793 8.56 -34.22 -50.81
CA ASN A 793 8.64 -35.52 -50.16
C ASN A 793 9.13 -35.44 -48.72
N ASN A 794 9.68 -34.30 -48.29
CA ASN A 794 10.22 -34.11 -46.96
C ASN A 794 9.39 -33.12 -46.15
N LEU A 795 8.12 -33.48 -45.91
CA LEU A 795 7.17 -32.63 -45.17
C LEU A 795 7.69 -32.28 -43.76
N GLN A 796 8.31 -33.24 -43.07
CA GLN A 796 8.81 -33.04 -41.70
C GLN A 796 9.91 -31.95 -41.65
N TYR A 797 10.73 -31.86 -42.70
CA TYR A 797 11.72 -30.76 -42.80
C TYR A 797 11.08 -29.42 -42.98
N ALA A 798 10.06 -29.31 -43.84
CA ALA A 798 9.32 -28.06 -44.04
C ALA A 798 8.56 -27.66 -42.78
N GLN A 799 7.98 -28.61 -42.04
CA GLN A 799 7.35 -28.34 -40.71
C GLN A 799 8.38 -27.86 -39.69
N THR A 800 9.60 -28.41 -39.67
CA THR A 800 10.65 -27.96 -38.76
C THR A 800 11.10 -26.54 -39.08
N VAL A 801 11.17 -26.16 -40.36
CA VAL A 801 11.47 -24.76 -40.77
C VAL A 801 10.33 -23.82 -40.39
N ALA A 802 9.06 -24.23 -40.56
CA ALA A 802 7.91 -23.46 -40.14
C ALA A 802 7.91 -23.22 -38.61
N PHE A 803 8.12 -24.28 -37.83
CA PHE A 803 8.23 -24.22 -36.36
C PHE A 803 9.36 -23.28 -35.93
N SER A 804 10.54 -23.41 -36.52
CA SER A 804 11.71 -22.55 -36.21
C SER A 804 11.46 -21.09 -36.56
N THR A 805 10.81 -20.85 -37.71
CA THR A 805 10.47 -19.48 -38.16
C THR A 805 9.44 -18.85 -37.25
N LEU A 806 8.42 -19.57 -36.85
CA LEU A 806 7.38 -19.12 -35.93
C LEU A 806 7.98 -18.70 -34.56
N VAL A 807 8.72 -19.62 -33.93
CA VAL A 807 9.35 -19.37 -32.63
C VAL A 807 10.28 -18.16 -32.68
N LEU A 808 11.15 -18.10 -33.68
CA LEU A 808 12.10 -16.98 -33.78
C LEU A 808 11.38 -15.64 -34.06
N ALA A 809 10.32 -15.64 -34.88
CA ALA A 809 9.50 -14.43 -35.12
C ALA A 809 8.82 -13.94 -33.85
N GLN A 810 8.29 -14.84 -33.01
CA GLN A 810 7.71 -14.52 -31.71
C GLN A 810 8.76 -13.99 -30.74
N LEU A 811 9.93 -14.62 -30.65
CA LEU A 811 11.04 -14.17 -29.81
C LEU A 811 11.59 -12.80 -30.23
N ILE A 812 11.55 -12.44 -31.50
CA ILE A 812 11.90 -11.09 -31.99
C ILE A 812 10.76 -10.12 -31.65
N HIS A 813 9.50 -10.54 -31.86
CA HIS A 813 8.32 -9.72 -31.60
C HIS A 813 8.19 -9.31 -30.11
N VAL A 814 8.70 -10.13 -29.16
CA VAL A 814 8.66 -9.77 -27.74
C VAL A 814 9.36 -8.44 -27.43
N PHE A 815 10.42 -8.09 -28.18
CA PHE A 815 11.11 -6.80 -28.03
C PHE A 815 10.25 -5.63 -28.54
N ASP A 816 9.43 -5.82 -29.59
CA ASP A 816 8.44 -4.84 -30.05
C ASP A 816 7.32 -4.63 -29.02
N CYS A 817 6.97 -5.66 -28.26
CA CYS A 817 5.94 -5.59 -27.21
C CYS A 817 6.36 -4.79 -25.98
N ARG A 818 7.65 -4.52 -25.77
CA ARG A 818 8.16 -3.77 -24.59
C ARG A 818 7.73 -2.31 -24.53
N SER A 819 7.42 -1.68 -25.69
CA SER A 819 7.02 -0.28 -25.74
C SER A 819 5.91 -0.08 -26.78
N GLU A 820 5.14 1.00 -26.60
CA GLU A 820 4.24 1.51 -27.65
C GLU A 820 4.96 2.33 -28.72
N ARG A 821 6.22 2.70 -28.44
CA ARG A 821 7.12 3.42 -29.35
C ARG A 821 7.93 2.44 -30.19
N SER A 822 8.75 3.00 -31.10
CA SER A 822 9.63 2.19 -31.95
C SER A 822 10.58 1.30 -31.13
N ILE A 823 10.86 0.08 -31.63
CA ILE A 823 11.82 -0.84 -31.04
C ILE A 823 13.23 -0.23 -30.91
N PHE A 824 13.56 0.74 -31.76
CA PHE A 824 14.87 1.42 -31.78
C PHE A 824 15.01 2.52 -30.70
N GLU A 825 13.90 2.98 -30.10
CA GLU A 825 13.92 4.04 -29.08
C GLU A 825 14.19 3.49 -27.68
N ARG A 826 14.05 2.20 -27.47
CA ARG A 826 14.23 1.57 -26.17
C ARG A 826 15.40 0.61 -26.17
N ASN A 827 16.32 0.79 -25.22
CA ASN A 827 17.46 -0.11 -25.06
C ASN A 827 16.98 -1.57 -24.85
N PRO A 828 17.30 -2.51 -25.77
CA PRO A 828 16.91 -3.92 -25.63
C PRO A 828 17.46 -4.55 -24.36
N PHE A 829 18.66 -4.16 -23.92
CA PHE A 829 19.35 -4.66 -22.74
C PHE A 829 18.81 -4.09 -21.40
N GLY A 830 17.79 -3.23 -21.43
CA GLY A 830 17.17 -2.65 -20.23
C GLY A 830 16.43 -3.64 -19.35
N ASN A 831 16.10 -4.84 -19.86
CA ASN A 831 15.47 -5.94 -19.13
C ASN A 831 16.28 -7.23 -19.33
N MET A 832 17.22 -7.49 -18.42
CA MET A 832 18.08 -8.68 -18.48
C MET A 832 17.30 -10.00 -18.29
N TYR A 833 16.18 -9.97 -17.56
CA TYR A 833 15.30 -11.15 -17.43
C TYR A 833 14.69 -11.55 -18.78
N LEU A 834 14.30 -10.55 -19.59
CA LEU A 834 13.79 -10.81 -20.93
C LEU A 834 14.86 -11.40 -21.84
N ILE A 835 16.07 -10.89 -21.79
CA ILE A 835 17.19 -11.44 -22.58
C ILE A 835 17.46 -12.88 -22.15
N GLY A 836 17.54 -13.14 -20.85
CA GLY A 836 17.71 -14.48 -20.32
C GLY A 836 16.58 -15.42 -20.75
N ALA A 837 15.33 -14.96 -20.74
CA ALA A 837 14.16 -15.73 -21.18
C ALA A 837 14.23 -16.05 -22.69
N VAL A 838 14.55 -15.06 -23.53
CA VAL A 838 14.69 -15.24 -24.99
C VAL A 838 15.84 -16.20 -25.33
N VAL A 839 16.99 -16.05 -24.69
CA VAL A 839 18.13 -16.96 -24.90
C VAL A 839 17.77 -18.39 -24.44
N SER A 840 17.10 -18.54 -23.28
CA SER A 840 16.67 -19.87 -22.81
C SER A 840 15.66 -20.51 -23.76
N SER A 841 14.66 -19.75 -24.25
CA SER A 841 13.68 -20.24 -25.22
C SER A 841 14.34 -20.62 -26.53
N LEU A 842 15.31 -19.84 -27.02
CA LEU A 842 16.08 -20.15 -28.21
C LEU A 842 16.90 -21.44 -28.04
N LEU A 843 17.61 -21.59 -26.92
CA LEU A 843 18.36 -22.80 -26.61
C LEU A 843 17.47 -24.05 -26.55
N LEU A 844 16.31 -23.93 -25.88
CA LEU A 844 15.36 -25.02 -25.81
C LEU A 844 14.78 -25.40 -27.17
N MET A 845 14.54 -24.42 -28.06
CA MET A 845 14.13 -24.68 -29.45
C MET A 845 15.24 -25.45 -30.19
N LEU A 846 16.53 -25.04 -30.08
CA LEU A 846 17.64 -25.72 -30.71
C LEU A 846 17.80 -27.14 -30.19
N VAL A 847 17.58 -27.38 -28.90
CA VAL A 847 17.60 -28.76 -28.33
C VAL A 847 16.54 -29.62 -28.96
N VAL A 848 15.31 -29.12 -29.15
CA VAL A 848 14.21 -29.88 -29.81
C VAL A 848 14.52 -30.19 -31.25
N ILE A 849 15.26 -29.36 -31.97
CA ILE A 849 15.61 -29.55 -33.39
C ILE A 849 16.81 -30.50 -33.55
N TYR A 850 17.84 -30.38 -32.69
CA TYR A 850 19.12 -31.08 -32.92
C TYR A 850 19.38 -32.27 -31.99
N TYR A 851 18.64 -32.40 -30.85
CA TYR A 851 18.86 -33.50 -29.93
C TYR A 851 18.09 -34.77 -30.40
N PRO A 852 18.77 -35.86 -30.86
CA PRO A 852 18.12 -36.99 -31.49
C PRO A 852 17.00 -37.68 -30.73
N PRO A 853 17.07 -37.80 -29.37
CA PRO A 853 15.96 -38.42 -28.62
C PRO A 853 14.65 -37.62 -28.63
N LEU A 854 14.69 -36.33 -28.86
CA LEU A 854 13.51 -35.45 -28.88
C LEU A 854 12.92 -35.34 -30.30
N GLN A 855 13.71 -35.54 -31.35
CA GLN A 855 13.26 -35.38 -32.72
C GLN A 855 12.01 -36.23 -33.06
N PRO A 856 11.94 -37.56 -32.70
CA PRO A 856 10.75 -38.34 -32.97
C PRO A 856 9.50 -37.82 -32.23
N ILE A 857 9.70 -37.31 -30.99
CA ILE A 857 8.61 -36.81 -30.17
C ILE A 857 8.02 -35.53 -30.78
N PHE A 858 8.87 -34.58 -31.14
CA PHE A 858 8.44 -33.30 -31.70
C PHE A 858 8.25 -33.26 -33.19
N LYS A 859 8.50 -34.43 -33.86
CA LYS A 859 8.48 -34.56 -35.32
C LYS A 859 9.36 -33.47 -35.99
N THR A 860 10.59 -33.30 -35.46
CA THR A 860 11.57 -32.35 -35.98
C THR A 860 12.73 -33.07 -36.63
N VAL A 861 13.46 -32.36 -37.49
CA VAL A 861 14.71 -32.82 -38.13
C VAL A 861 15.73 -31.72 -38.12
N ALA A 862 17.03 -32.08 -38.18
CA ALA A 862 18.10 -31.10 -38.20
C ALA A 862 18.00 -30.18 -39.42
N VAL A 863 18.03 -28.87 -39.19
CA VAL A 863 17.93 -27.81 -40.21
C VAL A 863 19.33 -27.52 -40.78
N ALA A 864 19.42 -27.45 -42.09
CA ALA A 864 20.66 -27.13 -42.78
C ALA A 864 21.11 -25.65 -42.50
N PRO A 865 22.40 -25.35 -42.39
CA PRO A 865 22.90 -23.99 -42.09
C PRO A 865 22.41 -22.91 -43.05
N VAL A 866 22.19 -23.26 -44.32
CA VAL A 866 21.71 -22.32 -45.35
C VAL A 866 20.26 -21.91 -45.08
N ASP A 867 19.42 -22.81 -44.62
CA ASP A 867 18.01 -22.57 -44.37
C ASP A 867 17.79 -21.70 -43.07
N TRP A 868 18.80 -21.63 -42.19
CA TRP A 868 18.77 -20.68 -41.09
C TRP A 868 18.79 -19.21 -41.58
N LEU A 869 19.40 -18.90 -42.72
CA LEU A 869 19.32 -17.55 -43.29
C LEU A 869 17.91 -17.21 -43.71
N LEU A 870 17.17 -18.19 -44.29
CA LEU A 870 15.76 -18.05 -44.61
C LEU A 870 14.94 -17.84 -43.34
N ILE A 871 15.14 -18.70 -42.33
CA ILE A 871 14.42 -18.63 -41.05
C ILE A 871 14.63 -17.28 -40.39
N ILE A 872 15.87 -16.81 -40.25
CA ILE A 872 16.21 -15.53 -39.65
C ILE A 872 15.61 -14.36 -40.44
N GLY A 873 15.74 -14.37 -41.75
CA GLY A 873 15.20 -13.34 -42.63
C GLY A 873 13.69 -13.22 -42.52
N MET A 874 12.97 -14.36 -42.64
CA MET A 874 11.51 -14.40 -42.54
C MET A 874 11.00 -14.09 -41.16
N SER A 875 11.71 -14.46 -40.09
CA SER A 875 11.35 -14.16 -38.70
C SER A 875 11.52 -12.71 -38.33
N ALA A 876 12.52 -12.03 -38.92
CA ALA A 876 12.77 -10.60 -38.65
C ALA A 876 11.76 -9.70 -39.41
N LEU A 877 11.28 -10.15 -40.58
CA LEU A 877 10.45 -9.36 -41.49
C LEU A 877 9.19 -8.75 -40.83
N PRO A 878 8.39 -9.50 -40.05
CA PRO A 878 7.18 -8.95 -39.41
C PRO A 878 7.45 -7.75 -38.49
N THR A 879 8.51 -7.83 -37.72
CA THR A 879 8.86 -6.78 -36.76
C THR A 879 9.46 -5.56 -37.44
N PHE A 880 10.32 -5.73 -38.44
CA PHE A 880 11.00 -4.62 -39.12
C PHE A 880 10.12 -3.92 -40.14
N LEU A 881 9.22 -4.60 -40.85
CA LEU A 881 8.25 -3.99 -41.77
C LEU A 881 7.34 -2.98 -41.06
N LEU A 882 6.93 -3.31 -39.85
CA LEU A 882 6.04 -2.44 -39.08
C LEU A 882 6.80 -1.39 -38.23
N ALA A 883 8.10 -1.56 -37.99
CA ALA A 883 8.95 -0.53 -37.39
C ALA A 883 9.00 0.74 -38.27
N GLY A 884 9.00 0.57 -39.61
CA GLY A 884 8.96 1.68 -40.54
C GLY A 884 7.65 2.52 -40.52
N SER A 885 6.50 1.87 -40.25
CA SER A 885 5.21 2.57 -40.12
C SER A 885 5.07 3.41 -38.86
N LEU A 886 5.87 3.11 -37.81
CA LEU A 886 5.94 3.84 -36.56
C LEU A 886 6.87 5.07 -36.63
N LEU A 887 7.81 5.10 -37.59
CA LEU A 887 8.66 6.26 -37.85
C LEU A 887 7.88 7.47 -38.40
N THR A 888 6.70 7.25 -38.97
CA THR A 888 5.84 8.29 -39.57
C THR A 888 4.83 8.94 -38.60
N ARG A 889 4.67 8.44 -37.39
CA ARG A 889 3.85 9.06 -36.34
C ARG A 889 4.68 9.92 -35.38
N LYS A 890 5.29 10.99 -35.92
CA LYS A 890 5.50 12.21 -35.14
C LYS A 890 4.14 12.90 -35.00
N LYS A 891 3.48 12.71 -33.85
CA LYS A 891 2.59 13.71 -33.21
C LYS A 891 2.39 13.36 -31.76
#